data_1e746668faf73167bb486a370de9ee3c
#
_entry.id   1e746668faf73167bb486a370de9ee3c
#
_cell.length_a   1.000
_cell.length_b   1.000
_cell.length_c   1.000
_cell.angle_alpha   90.00
_cell.angle_beta   90.00
_cell.angle_gamma   90.00
#
_symmetry.space_group_name_H-M   'P 1'
#
loop_
_entity.id
_entity.type
_entity.pdbx_description
1 polymer ?
#
loop_
_entity_poly.entity_id
_entity_poly.type
_entity_poly.pdbx_seq_one_letter_code
_entity_poly.pdbx_strand_id
1 'polypeptide(L)'
;MNLRRRIRNSQEERNFSVRTSKAGWAVRGTAVLLAGGLAFCALYMTETAMAAPETKAAEAGTAGRELPEVSGTAAQDRQELPQVTGAAGRESDNSRGEAKLSLEVSYGYGNNAKGGRYLPVDVELSNSGTEAFSGMLQAKTMESDGTVYQYEYQVQAGAGEVMSARYYIPLGTGGDQILFTVSGEEGKTLVYKPVNLNVSRDVPEMYIGLLSDDPGELSYLDGAGINYSTLRTRTFELDEADFPEEEIGLDLLDVLVVNDYKLRNLSEKQIAAIMYWVHGGGVLILGTGERVDDTLGRFAPELLDESYGAPNLRHINLGENFALDEPGAGMLAVSCVDVSLHGGNVILSSSGFPLLTAAAKEQGIIAVAAFDLGDIGAFCEKNSSFLDFMFTSLLGENRINRLAELVYSGNSDRYWSVQTLIDTGDVDKLPNLFLYMAVTAIYLVLLGPGLYLFLKNWDLQIYYRRGVLVLSLVFAGIIYMMGISTRFRSTFFTYASIRDVTSDYVTDTTYVNVRNPYNRPYYVDLAPEYSVLPITSSYWGGYGNWEELTAETPWQTEIVATEEHVRIQGQNIPAFTSRYFRLENKSDNVEQIGFDGTVDYFEGEIGGSVTNHFPFPVENAAVMLYGNMVLLGHMEAGETKNLADYELMRFPLGNSYVVADRITGERDFGATDINNKEYLLAMERSNLLKFYMDNYLTGYTADARLIAFSSQKEETLFLKDKAAETYGVTMLTSSMEVNASRDRSLYRSVLMKEPKVVSGSYDSAVNSMAGMEPLTLEYQLGEDIDVESLTFESVNEEFLEADRNSFTDAFTGSIYFYNYGTGNFDLMELEGQTLDVEELRPYLSPGNTLTVRYVYDGIAGYNDLQLPMPMVAGRER
;
A
#
# COMPACT_ATOMS: atom_id res chain seq x y z
N MET A 1 55.81 -6.16 25.02
CA MET A 1 56.38 -6.08 26.39
C MET A 1 55.44 -5.23 27.29
N ASN A 2 54.16 -5.53 27.36
CA ASN A 2 53.19 -4.81 28.22
C ASN A 2 51.96 -5.65 28.59
N LEU A 3 52.15 -6.98 28.79
CA LEU A 3 51.08 -7.86 29.23
C LEU A 3 51.33 -8.58 30.55
N ARG A 4 52.28 -8.09 31.38
CA ARG A 4 52.64 -8.71 32.67
C ARG A 4 52.46 -7.82 33.89
N ARG A 5 51.66 -6.74 33.82
CA ARG A 5 51.47 -5.82 34.95
C ARG A 5 50.05 -5.73 35.51
N ARG A 6 49.10 -6.60 35.06
CA ARG A 6 47.68 -6.56 35.50
C ARG A 6 47.24 -7.77 36.34
N ILE A 7 48.16 -8.67 36.74
CA ILE A 7 47.84 -9.87 37.55
C ILE A 7 48.46 -9.80 38.97
N ARG A 8 48.81 -8.64 39.47
CA ARG A 8 49.47 -8.55 40.82
C ARG A 8 48.70 -7.72 41.84
N ASN A 9 47.47 -7.27 41.60
CA ASN A 9 46.66 -6.48 42.54
C ASN A 9 45.33 -7.16 42.99
N SER A 10 45.20 -8.47 42.91
CA SER A 10 43.99 -9.17 43.40
C SER A 10 44.23 -10.16 44.54
N GLN A 11 45.34 -10.07 45.28
CA GLN A 11 45.64 -11.01 46.37
C GLN A 11 45.91 -10.34 47.75
N GLU A 12 45.56 -9.09 47.97
CA GLU A 12 45.83 -8.42 49.30
C GLU A 12 44.55 -7.93 50.01
N GLU A 13 43.39 -8.51 49.83
CA GLU A 13 42.20 -8.23 50.68
C GLU A 13 41.55 -9.49 51.17
N ARG A 14 42.32 -10.36 51.86
CA ARG A 14 41.74 -11.39 52.74
C ARG A 14 42.48 -11.34 54.08
N ASN A 15 41.99 -10.47 54.96
CA ASN A 15 42.06 -10.67 56.43
C ASN A 15 41.32 -9.52 57.09
N PHE A 16 40.01 -9.64 57.24
CA PHE A 16 39.28 -8.95 58.31
C PHE A 16 38.39 -9.98 59.04
N SER A 17 38.73 -10.21 60.26
CA SER A 17 38.06 -11.16 61.15
C SER A 17 36.63 -10.72 61.49
N VAL A 18 35.64 -11.60 61.25
CA VAL A 18 34.26 -11.42 61.60
C VAL A 18 34.01 -11.62 63.09
N ARG A 19 33.65 -10.53 63.77
CA ARG A 19 32.91 -10.62 65.03
C ARG A 19 31.41 -10.74 64.73
N THR A 20 30.85 -11.92 64.90
CA THR A 20 29.41 -12.19 64.70
C THR A 20 28.61 -11.65 65.88
N SER A 21 27.83 -10.60 65.67
CA SER A 21 26.73 -10.18 66.53
C SER A 21 25.41 -10.85 66.03
N LYS A 22 24.53 -11.25 66.97
CA LYS A 22 23.26 -11.93 66.69
C LYS A 22 22.28 -11.15 65.79
N ALA A 23 22.62 -9.96 65.30
CA ALA A 23 21.84 -9.19 64.31
C ALA A 23 22.01 -9.70 62.87
N GLY A 24 23.06 -10.48 62.55
CA GLY A 24 23.33 -10.96 61.19
C GLY A 24 22.40 -12.04 60.64
N TRP A 25 21.60 -12.72 61.51
CA TRP A 25 20.70 -13.77 61.08
C TRP A 25 19.35 -13.24 60.54
N ALA A 26 18.86 -12.12 61.04
CA ALA A 26 17.61 -11.51 60.57
C ALA A 26 17.77 -10.88 59.17
N VAL A 27 18.94 -10.30 58.89
CA VAL A 27 19.25 -9.67 57.58
C VAL A 27 19.49 -10.75 56.50
N ARG A 28 20.05 -11.90 56.83
CA ARG A 28 20.25 -12.98 55.85
C ARG A 28 18.94 -13.72 55.51
N GLY A 29 18.01 -13.83 56.47
CA GLY A 29 16.69 -14.40 56.23
C GLY A 29 15.82 -13.53 55.29
N THR A 30 15.90 -12.19 55.45
CA THR A 30 15.16 -11.25 54.58
C THR A 30 15.76 -11.15 53.15
N ALA A 31 17.07 -11.26 53.02
CA ALA A 31 17.72 -11.26 51.71
C ALA A 31 17.43 -12.52 50.88
N VAL A 32 17.33 -13.68 51.55
CA VAL A 32 16.97 -14.93 50.91
C VAL A 32 15.46 -14.97 50.52
N LEU A 33 14.59 -14.36 51.30
CA LEU A 33 13.16 -14.24 50.98
C LEU A 33 12.89 -13.24 49.85
N LEU A 34 13.65 -12.13 49.82
CA LEU A 34 13.59 -11.16 48.73
C LEU A 34 14.18 -11.72 47.41
N ALA A 35 15.28 -12.46 47.48
CA ALA A 35 15.88 -13.13 46.33
C ALA A 35 14.97 -14.30 45.81
N GLY A 36 14.34 -15.03 46.71
CA GLY A 36 13.35 -16.08 46.38
C GLY A 36 12.06 -15.51 45.77
N GLY A 37 11.56 -14.38 46.28
CA GLY A 37 10.39 -13.68 45.73
C GLY A 37 10.64 -13.07 44.35
N LEU A 38 11.82 -12.46 44.15
CA LEU A 38 12.23 -11.95 42.86
C LEU A 38 12.48 -13.06 41.82
N ALA A 39 13.06 -14.21 42.26
CA ALA A 39 13.24 -15.35 41.38
C ALA A 39 11.91 -16.03 41.01
N PHE A 40 10.92 -16.05 41.93
CA PHE A 40 9.59 -16.56 41.66
C PHE A 40 8.80 -15.63 40.72
N CYS A 41 8.90 -14.30 40.88
CA CYS A 41 8.33 -13.33 39.95
C CYS A 41 9.00 -13.38 38.56
N ALA A 42 10.33 -13.55 38.49
CA ALA A 42 11.04 -13.71 37.23
C ALA A 42 10.67 -15.04 36.53
N LEU A 43 10.48 -16.16 37.29
CA LEU A 43 10.00 -17.42 36.69
C LEU A 43 8.55 -17.33 36.22
N TYR A 44 7.67 -16.60 36.90
CA TYR A 44 6.28 -16.42 36.48
C TYR A 44 6.18 -15.47 35.26
N MET A 45 7.07 -14.48 35.17
CA MET A 45 7.16 -13.61 33.99
C MET A 45 7.72 -14.34 32.77
N THR A 46 8.62 -15.33 32.95
CA THR A 46 9.12 -16.15 31.84
C THR A 46 8.08 -17.18 31.37
N GLU A 47 7.20 -17.67 32.22
CA GLU A 47 6.11 -18.59 31.81
C GLU A 47 4.97 -17.86 31.09
N THR A 48 4.66 -16.62 31.46
CA THR A 48 3.65 -15.80 30.74
C THR A 48 4.16 -15.18 29.45
N ALA A 49 5.47 -14.99 29.31
CA ALA A 49 6.09 -14.57 28.04
C ALA A 49 6.28 -15.72 27.04
N MET A 50 6.14 -16.97 27.46
CA MET A 50 6.26 -18.15 26.60
C MET A 50 4.92 -18.67 26.03
N ALA A 51 3.83 -17.91 26.16
CA ALA A 51 2.53 -18.24 25.58
C ALA A 51 2.26 -17.55 24.23
N ALA A 52 3.28 -17.00 23.58
CA ALA A 52 3.21 -16.68 22.17
C ALA A 52 3.49 -17.95 21.36
N PRO A 53 2.73 -18.26 20.32
CA PRO A 53 2.98 -19.44 19.51
C PRO A 53 4.33 -19.34 18.82
N GLU A 54 5.26 -20.22 19.19
CA GLU A 54 6.51 -20.41 18.46
C GLU A 54 6.18 -20.83 17.02
N THR A 55 6.38 -19.93 16.08
CA THR A 55 6.57 -20.31 14.69
C THR A 55 7.91 -21.03 14.59
N LYS A 56 7.87 -22.37 14.53
CA LYS A 56 9.02 -23.17 14.17
C LYS A 56 9.46 -22.83 12.76
N ALA A 57 10.51 -22.06 12.65
CA ALA A 57 11.31 -22.00 11.43
C ALA A 57 11.85 -23.43 11.17
N ALA A 58 11.40 -24.04 10.10
CA ALA A 58 11.94 -25.31 9.63
C ALA A 58 13.30 -25.05 9.01
N GLU A 59 14.37 -25.45 9.69
CA GLU A 59 15.69 -25.59 9.08
C GLU A 59 15.59 -26.59 7.92
N ALA A 60 15.79 -26.12 6.72
CA ALA A 60 15.97 -26.96 5.53
C ALA A 60 17.36 -27.59 5.56
N GLY A 61 17.45 -28.77 6.15
CA GLY A 61 18.60 -29.65 6.02
C GLY A 61 18.66 -30.23 4.62
N THR A 62 19.71 -29.91 3.90
CA THR A 62 20.12 -30.56 2.64
C THR A 62 20.40 -32.05 2.89
N ALA A 63 19.51 -32.91 2.42
CA ALA A 63 19.82 -34.32 2.20
C ALA A 63 19.22 -34.71 0.84
N GLY A 64 20.12 -34.96 -0.10
CA GLY A 64 19.79 -35.52 -1.42
C GLY A 64 19.04 -36.86 -1.26
N ARG A 65 17.93 -36.96 -1.96
CA ARG A 65 17.32 -38.25 -2.29
C ARG A 65 16.80 -38.21 -3.73
N GLU A 66 17.33 -39.13 -4.48
CA GLU A 66 16.95 -39.44 -5.84
C GLU A 66 15.46 -39.66 -5.98
N LEU A 67 14.86 -39.04 -7.01
CA LEU A 67 13.51 -39.30 -7.46
C LEU A 67 13.46 -40.62 -8.20
N PRO A 68 12.49 -41.50 -7.94
CA PRO A 68 12.21 -42.60 -8.84
C PRO A 68 11.33 -42.10 -9.99
N GLU A 69 11.75 -42.46 -11.21
CA GLU A 69 10.92 -42.39 -12.40
C GLU A 69 9.66 -43.23 -12.22
N VAL A 70 8.53 -42.61 -12.37
CA VAL A 70 7.27 -43.31 -12.58
C VAL A 70 6.69 -42.90 -13.93
N SER A 71 6.97 -43.74 -14.90
CA SER A 71 6.17 -43.84 -16.11
C SER A 71 4.85 -44.53 -15.77
N GLY A 72 3.74 -43.84 -16.00
CA GLY A 72 2.42 -44.46 -15.81
C GLY A 72 1.29 -43.57 -16.31
N THR A 73 0.93 -43.82 -17.56
CA THR A 73 -0.33 -43.44 -18.16
C THR A 73 -1.49 -43.71 -17.21
N ALA A 74 -2.18 -42.66 -16.78
CA ALA A 74 -3.51 -42.76 -16.18
C ALA A 74 -4.47 -41.90 -17.02
N ALA A 75 -5.26 -42.61 -17.79
CA ALA A 75 -6.44 -42.09 -18.48
C ALA A 75 -7.46 -41.61 -17.48
N GLN A 76 -8.03 -40.46 -17.80
CA GLN A 76 -9.41 -40.07 -17.63
C GLN A 76 -10.27 -40.92 -16.68
N ASP A 77 -10.55 -40.37 -15.51
CA ASP A 77 -11.88 -40.46 -14.89
C ASP A 77 -12.34 -39.02 -14.55
N ARG A 78 -12.81 -38.34 -15.57
CA ARG A 78 -13.76 -37.24 -15.37
C ARG A 78 -15.03 -37.88 -14.93
N GLN A 79 -15.27 -37.91 -13.62
CA GLN A 79 -16.64 -37.96 -13.13
C GLN A 79 -17.29 -36.64 -13.57
N GLU A 80 -18.15 -36.73 -14.57
CA GLU A 80 -19.12 -35.70 -14.90
C GLU A 80 -19.92 -35.40 -13.62
N LEU A 81 -19.65 -34.30 -12.98
CA LEU A 81 -20.57 -33.66 -12.05
C LEU A 81 -21.87 -33.44 -12.81
N PRO A 82 -23.01 -33.80 -12.24
CA PRO A 82 -24.29 -33.59 -12.91
C PRO A 82 -24.39 -32.07 -13.19
N GLN A 83 -24.56 -31.75 -14.46
CA GLN A 83 -25.04 -30.43 -14.88
C GLN A 83 -26.33 -30.16 -14.12
N VAL A 84 -26.26 -29.30 -13.12
CA VAL A 84 -27.45 -28.69 -12.54
C VAL A 84 -27.95 -27.68 -13.55
N THR A 85 -28.69 -28.22 -14.54
CA THR A 85 -29.62 -27.44 -15.35
C THR A 85 -30.51 -26.70 -14.36
N GLY A 86 -30.49 -25.37 -14.45
CA GLY A 86 -31.24 -24.37 -13.72
C GLY A 86 -32.23 -24.94 -12.69
N ALA A 87 -31.81 -24.99 -11.43
CA ALA A 87 -32.75 -25.14 -10.36
C ALA A 87 -33.50 -23.81 -10.25
N ALA A 88 -34.64 -23.76 -10.89
CA ALA A 88 -35.69 -22.81 -10.56
C ALA A 88 -35.80 -22.77 -9.03
N GLY A 89 -35.70 -21.56 -8.48
CA GLY A 89 -35.82 -21.35 -7.06
C GLY A 89 -36.96 -22.16 -6.50
N ARG A 90 -36.78 -22.80 -5.35
CA ARG A 90 -37.89 -23.48 -4.69
C ARG A 90 -38.97 -22.45 -4.43
N GLU A 91 -39.98 -22.44 -5.31
CA GLU A 91 -41.25 -21.78 -5.06
C GLU A 91 -41.88 -22.43 -3.82
N SER A 92 -41.90 -21.71 -2.72
CA SER A 92 -42.76 -22.07 -1.61
C SER A 92 -44.21 -21.76 -2.04
N ASP A 93 -44.92 -22.78 -2.39
CA ASP A 93 -46.35 -22.70 -2.74
C ASP A 93 -47.17 -22.35 -1.48
N ASN A 94 -47.40 -21.06 -1.26
CA ASN A 94 -48.38 -20.58 -0.28
C ASN A 94 -49.24 -19.48 -0.89
N SER A 95 -50.39 -19.88 -1.26
CA SER A 95 -51.48 -19.09 -1.81
C SER A 95 -52.05 -18.08 -0.80
N ARG A 96 -51.89 -16.80 -1.10
CA ARG A 96 -52.79 -15.65 -0.99
C ARG A 96 -52.02 -14.33 -0.92
N GLY A 97 -51.98 -13.60 -2.06
CA GLY A 97 -51.60 -12.19 -2.05
C GLY A 97 -50.15 -11.88 -1.72
N GLU A 98 -49.26 -12.85 -1.72
CA GLU A 98 -47.82 -12.64 -1.43
C GLU A 98 -47.10 -12.17 -2.71
N ALA A 99 -46.09 -11.29 -2.51
CA ALA A 99 -45.15 -10.91 -3.57
C ALA A 99 -44.51 -12.17 -4.14
N LYS A 100 -44.59 -12.36 -5.44
CA LYS A 100 -43.95 -13.49 -6.15
C LYS A 100 -42.66 -12.96 -6.77
N LEU A 101 -41.56 -13.10 -6.02
CA LEU A 101 -40.27 -12.51 -6.37
C LEU A 101 -39.38 -13.49 -7.10
N SER A 102 -38.67 -13.00 -8.13
CA SER A 102 -37.51 -13.67 -8.73
C SER A 102 -36.32 -12.73 -8.78
N LEU A 103 -35.11 -13.27 -8.61
CA LEU A 103 -33.85 -12.52 -8.57
C LEU A 103 -32.91 -13.02 -9.67
N GLU A 104 -32.53 -12.12 -10.57
CA GLU A 104 -31.43 -12.33 -11.51
C GLU A 104 -30.25 -11.50 -11.11
N VAL A 105 -29.04 -12.05 -11.29
CA VAL A 105 -27.79 -11.44 -10.87
C VAL A 105 -26.74 -11.65 -11.94
N SER A 106 -26.15 -10.57 -12.41
CA SER A 106 -24.91 -10.55 -13.20
C SER A 106 -23.84 -9.79 -12.43
N TYR A 107 -22.57 -10.05 -12.71
CA TYR A 107 -21.49 -9.47 -11.92
C TYR A 107 -20.25 -9.21 -12.76
N GLY A 108 -19.45 -8.23 -12.31
CA GLY A 108 -18.18 -7.86 -12.90
C GLY A 108 -18.29 -7.55 -14.39
N TYR A 109 -17.19 -7.61 -15.07
CA TYR A 109 -17.15 -7.48 -16.52
C TYR A 109 -17.14 -8.89 -17.15
N GLY A 110 -18.16 -9.18 -17.96
CA GLY A 110 -18.32 -10.49 -18.60
C GLY A 110 -18.42 -11.66 -17.61
N ASN A 111 -19.01 -11.46 -16.43
CA ASN A 111 -19.09 -12.42 -15.33
C ASN A 111 -17.71 -12.88 -14.81
N ASN A 112 -16.74 -11.97 -14.74
CA ASN A 112 -15.45 -12.20 -14.10
C ASN A 112 -15.35 -11.38 -12.82
N ALA A 113 -14.63 -11.92 -11.84
CA ALA A 113 -14.40 -11.30 -10.56
C ALA A 113 -12.92 -11.38 -10.18
N LYS A 114 -12.47 -10.46 -9.35
CA LYS A 114 -11.09 -10.39 -8.83
C LYS A 114 -11.15 -10.17 -7.32
N GLY A 115 -10.46 -11.01 -6.57
CA GLY A 115 -10.42 -10.88 -5.12
C GLY A 115 -9.70 -9.60 -4.66
N GLY A 116 -10.10 -9.07 -3.51
CA GLY A 116 -9.52 -7.85 -2.93
C GLY A 116 -9.95 -6.55 -3.62
N ARG A 117 -11.00 -6.60 -4.45
CA ARG A 117 -11.57 -5.47 -5.20
C ARG A 117 -13.07 -5.36 -4.95
N TYR A 118 -13.64 -4.20 -5.27
CA TYR A 118 -15.09 -4.06 -5.35
C TYR A 118 -15.61 -4.74 -6.61
N LEU A 119 -16.62 -5.59 -6.44
CA LEU A 119 -17.30 -6.30 -7.52
C LEU A 119 -18.57 -5.54 -7.87
N PRO A 120 -18.69 -4.97 -9.07
CA PRO A 120 -19.97 -4.49 -9.58
C PRO A 120 -20.94 -5.66 -9.72
N VAL A 121 -22.14 -5.52 -9.18
CA VAL A 121 -23.19 -6.54 -9.26
C VAL A 121 -24.48 -5.88 -9.71
N ASP A 122 -24.97 -6.31 -10.84
CA ASP A 122 -26.28 -5.89 -11.37
C ASP A 122 -27.35 -6.86 -10.91
N VAL A 123 -28.35 -6.32 -10.25
CA VAL A 123 -29.43 -7.09 -9.67
C VAL A 123 -30.75 -6.70 -10.33
N GLU A 124 -31.47 -7.67 -10.84
CA GLU A 124 -32.84 -7.51 -11.31
C GLU A 124 -33.81 -8.27 -10.40
N LEU A 125 -34.61 -7.52 -9.64
CA LEU A 125 -35.64 -8.04 -8.77
C LEU A 125 -37.01 -7.89 -9.45
N SER A 126 -37.58 -8.98 -9.95
CA SER A 126 -38.90 -8.99 -10.57
C SER A 126 -39.95 -9.37 -9.54
N ASN A 127 -40.97 -8.52 -9.40
CA ASN A 127 -42.15 -8.81 -8.60
C ASN A 127 -43.38 -9.11 -9.48
N SER A 128 -43.64 -10.37 -9.69
CA SER A 128 -44.82 -10.82 -10.47
C SER A 128 -46.10 -10.92 -9.61
N GLY A 129 -46.08 -10.49 -8.38
CA GLY A 129 -47.18 -10.43 -7.43
C GLY A 129 -48.10 -9.24 -7.70
N THR A 130 -49.19 -9.18 -6.93
CA THR A 130 -50.21 -8.11 -7.01
C THR A 130 -50.00 -7.01 -5.97
N GLU A 131 -49.02 -7.16 -5.06
CA GLU A 131 -48.69 -6.19 -4.03
C GLU A 131 -47.25 -5.68 -4.21
N ALA A 132 -47.01 -4.42 -3.86
CA ALA A 132 -45.65 -3.87 -3.86
C ALA A 132 -44.82 -4.58 -2.78
N PHE A 133 -43.56 -4.82 -3.08
CA PHE A 133 -42.58 -5.38 -2.17
C PHE A 133 -41.65 -4.30 -1.65
N SER A 134 -41.37 -4.33 -0.33
CA SER A 134 -40.30 -3.58 0.31
C SER A 134 -39.54 -4.54 1.24
N GLY A 135 -38.22 -4.53 1.20
CA GLY A 135 -37.42 -5.44 2.00
C GLY A 135 -35.91 -5.19 1.84
N MET A 136 -35.13 -6.18 2.23
CA MET A 136 -33.66 -6.12 2.20
C MET A 136 -33.09 -7.16 1.23
N LEU A 137 -32.19 -6.71 0.38
CA LEU A 137 -31.27 -7.56 -0.37
C LEU A 137 -30.04 -7.77 0.49
N GLN A 138 -29.66 -9.01 0.72
CA GLN A 138 -28.47 -9.37 1.47
C GLN A 138 -27.50 -10.12 0.55
N ALA A 139 -26.24 -9.70 0.51
CA ALA A 139 -25.16 -10.40 -0.15
C ALA A 139 -24.18 -10.91 0.91
N LYS A 140 -23.97 -12.23 0.96
CA LYS A 140 -23.02 -12.87 1.90
C LYS A 140 -21.82 -13.39 1.16
N THR A 141 -20.63 -12.98 1.61
CA THR A 141 -19.34 -13.47 1.14
C THR A 141 -18.62 -14.18 2.27
N MET A 142 -17.70 -15.06 1.95
CA MET A 142 -16.82 -15.67 2.95
C MET A 142 -15.38 -15.43 2.60
N GLU A 143 -14.62 -15.01 3.62
CA GLU A 143 -13.21 -14.81 3.51
C GLU A 143 -12.41 -16.09 3.76
N SER A 144 -11.14 -16.09 3.35
CA SER A 144 -10.24 -17.24 3.50
C SER A 144 -10.01 -17.66 4.96
N ASP A 145 -10.23 -16.76 5.92
CA ASP A 145 -10.17 -17.04 7.36
C ASP A 145 -11.48 -17.64 7.92
N GLY A 146 -12.47 -17.91 7.07
CA GLY A 146 -13.79 -18.41 7.45
C GLY A 146 -14.72 -17.33 8.03
N THR A 147 -14.34 -16.07 8.00
CA THR A 147 -15.23 -14.97 8.39
C THR A 147 -16.27 -14.71 7.33
N VAL A 148 -17.54 -14.64 7.72
CA VAL A 148 -18.64 -14.28 6.81
C VAL A 148 -18.92 -12.78 6.92
N TYR A 149 -18.91 -12.09 5.78
CA TYR A 149 -19.35 -10.71 5.65
C TYR A 149 -20.71 -10.67 4.96
N GLN A 150 -21.63 -9.88 5.48
CA GLN A 150 -22.96 -9.68 4.95
C GLN A 150 -23.17 -8.20 4.65
N TYR A 151 -23.53 -7.92 3.40
CA TYR A 151 -23.84 -6.57 2.91
C TYR A 151 -25.34 -6.47 2.72
N GLU A 152 -25.97 -5.42 3.24
CA GLU A 152 -27.42 -5.23 3.20
C GLU A 152 -27.79 -3.95 2.47
N TYR A 153 -28.73 -4.08 1.55
CA TYR A 153 -29.26 -2.99 0.73
C TYR A 153 -30.77 -2.98 0.80
N GLN A 154 -31.35 -1.80 0.94
CA GLN A 154 -32.79 -1.65 0.90
C GLN A 154 -33.29 -1.78 -0.56
N VAL A 155 -34.29 -2.60 -0.79
CA VAL A 155 -34.87 -2.84 -2.13
C VAL A 155 -36.38 -2.71 -2.12
N GLN A 156 -36.94 -2.15 -3.18
CA GLN A 156 -38.38 -1.97 -3.37
C GLN A 156 -38.74 -2.31 -4.80
N ALA A 157 -39.83 -3.06 -4.99
CA ALA A 157 -40.37 -3.39 -6.32
C ALA A 157 -41.88 -3.27 -6.31
N GLY A 158 -42.44 -2.44 -7.18
CA GLY A 158 -43.90 -2.31 -7.36
C GLY A 158 -44.53 -3.61 -7.84
N ALA A 159 -45.87 -3.72 -7.74
CA ALA A 159 -46.63 -4.87 -8.22
C ALA A 159 -46.50 -5.01 -9.75
N GLY A 160 -46.01 -6.14 -10.24
CA GLY A 160 -45.74 -6.39 -11.65
C GLY A 160 -44.51 -5.65 -12.23
N GLU A 161 -43.69 -5.07 -11.42
CA GLU A 161 -42.51 -4.30 -11.84
C GLU A 161 -41.22 -5.11 -11.70
N VAL A 162 -40.20 -4.70 -12.48
CA VAL A 162 -38.82 -5.14 -12.37
C VAL A 162 -38.00 -3.96 -11.87
N MET A 163 -37.35 -4.12 -10.72
CA MET A 163 -36.38 -3.19 -10.18
C MET A 163 -35.00 -3.65 -10.65
N SER A 164 -34.22 -2.75 -11.24
CA SER A 164 -32.82 -2.96 -11.61
C SER A 164 -31.96 -2.00 -10.83
N ALA A 165 -30.89 -2.51 -10.21
CA ALA A 165 -29.93 -1.69 -9.48
C ALA A 165 -28.54 -2.31 -9.55
N ARG A 166 -27.51 -1.47 -9.54
CA ARG A 166 -26.12 -1.86 -9.44
C ARG A 166 -25.63 -1.64 -8.03
N TYR A 167 -24.96 -2.63 -7.46
CA TYR A 167 -24.32 -2.59 -6.16
C TYR A 167 -22.83 -2.91 -6.29
N TYR A 168 -22.01 -2.34 -5.42
CA TYR A 168 -20.59 -2.62 -5.36
C TYR A 168 -20.29 -3.43 -4.10
N ILE A 169 -19.98 -4.71 -4.28
CA ILE A 169 -19.77 -5.63 -3.17
C ILE A 169 -18.26 -5.83 -2.98
N PRO A 170 -17.71 -5.46 -1.81
CA PRO A 170 -16.33 -5.77 -1.51
C PRO A 170 -16.12 -7.29 -1.52
N LEU A 171 -15.22 -7.77 -2.37
CA LEU A 171 -14.89 -9.17 -2.46
C LEU A 171 -13.53 -9.40 -1.79
N GLY A 172 -13.49 -10.26 -0.79
CA GLY A 172 -12.24 -10.67 -0.18
C GLY A 172 -11.37 -11.51 -1.13
N THR A 173 -10.10 -11.64 -0.81
CA THR A 173 -9.13 -12.30 -1.68
C THR A 173 -9.38 -13.78 -1.92
N GLY A 174 -10.04 -14.46 -0.99
CA GLY A 174 -10.43 -15.87 -1.11
C GLY A 174 -11.85 -16.10 -1.59
N GLY A 175 -12.64 -15.05 -1.76
CA GLY A 175 -14.07 -15.16 -2.12
C GLY A 175 -14.30 -15.65 -3.54
N ASP A 176 -14.98 -16.78 -3.70
CA ASP A 176 -15.38 -17.33 -4.99
C ASP A 176 -16.87 -17.63 -5.08
N GLN A 177 -17.62 -17.27 -4.05
CA GLN A 177 -19.04 -17.51 -3.93
C GLN A 177 -19.72 -16.33 -3.23
N ILE A 178 -20.86 -15.93 -3.73
CA ILE A 178 -21.76 -14.98 -3.09
C ILE A 178 -23.13 -15.61 -2.93
N LEU A 179 -23.71 -15.49 -1.75
CA LEU A 179 -25.07 -15.87 -1.50
C LEU A 179 -25.96 -14.63 -1.43
N PHE A 180 -26.83 -14.47 -2.40
CA PHE A 180 -27.86 -13.44 -2.36
C PHE A 180 -29.14 -13.97 -1.76
N THR A 181 -29.72 -13.20 -0.84
CA THR A 181 -31.04 -13.46 -0.27
C THR A 181 -31.86 -12.19 -0.26
N VAL A 182 -33.15 -12.32 -0.52
CA VAL A 182 -34.11 -11.21 -0.39
C VAL A 182 -35.04 -11.56 0.78
N SER A 183 -35.12 -10.66 1.75
CA SER A 183 -35.98 -10.81 2.93
C SER A 183 -37.02 -9.68 3.01
N GLY A 184 -38.21 -10.02 3.50
CA GLY A 184 -39.26 -9.04 3.78
C GLY A 184 -39.07 -8.36 5.13
N GLU A 185 -39.96 -7.41 5.47
CA GLU A 185 -39.93 -6.63 6.72
C GLU A 185 -39.91 -7.46 8.00
N GLU A 186 -40.45 -8.68 7.95
CA GLU A 186 -40.43 -9.63 9.07
C GLU A 186 -39.12 -10.44 9.18
N GLY A 187 -38.13 -10.18 8.33
CA GLY A 187 -36.87 -10.93 8.29
C GLY A 187 -36.96 -12.32 7.66
N LYS A 188 -38.12 -12.67 7.08
CA LYS A 188 -38.29 -13.95 6.40
C LYS A 188 -37.65 -13.92 5.03
N THR A 189 -36.75 -14.85 4.74
CA THR A 189 -36.12 -15.02 3.41
C THR A 189 -37.16 -15.48 2.41
N LEU A 190 -37.32 -14.72 1.33
CA LEU A 190 -38.28 -14.98 0.23
C LEU A 190 -37.59 -15.54 -1.00
N VAL A 191 -36.36 -15.08 -1.27
CA VAL A 191 -35.52 -15.52 -2.39
C VAL A 191 -34.17 -15.95 -1.90
N TYR A 192 -33.61 -17.00 -2.50
CA TYR A 192 -32.29 -17.55 -2.21
C TYR A 192 -31.58 -17.82 -3.53
N LYS A 193 -30.48 -17.13 -3.78
CA LYS A 193 -29.72 -17.19 -5.04
C LYS A 193 -28.22 -17.35 -4.77
N PRO A 194 -27.68 -18.57 -4.84
CA PRO A 194 -26.23 -18.79 -4.79
C PRO A 194 -25.60 -18.45 -6.14
N VAL A 195 -24.45 -17.77 -6.11
CA VAL A 195 -23.67 -17.39 -7.30
C VAL A 195 -22.23 -17.85 -7.10
N ASN A 196 -21.73 -18.69 -8.01
CA ASN A 196 -20.31 -19.02 -8.08
C ASN A 196 -19.61 -17.98 -8.96
N LEU A 197 -18.53 -17.40 -8.46
CA LEU A 197 -17.77 -16.38 -9.16
C LEU A 197 -16.66 -17.02 -10.01
N ASN A 198 -16.45 -16.46 -11.19
CA ASN A 198 -15.31 -16.80 -12.02
C ASN A 198 -14.11 -15.93 -11.61
N VAL A 199 -13.26 -16.48 -10.74
CA VAL A 199 -12.05 -15.82 -10.24
C VAL A 199 -10.85 -16.61 -10.75
N SER A 200 -9.89 -15.93 -11.37
CA SER A 200 -8.61 -16.55 -11.76
C SER A 200 -7.77 -16.83 -10.51
N ARG A 201 -7.30 -18.06 -10.36
CA ARG A 201 -6.55 -18.52 -9.18
C ARG A 201 -5.14 -18.98 -9.50
N ASP A 202 -4.95 -19.46 -10.71
CA ASP A 202 -3.70 -20.13 -11.10
C ASP A 202 -2.71 -19.14 -11.74
N VAL A 203 -3.21 -18.12 -12.43
CA VAL A 203 -2.40 -17.11 -13.12
C VAL A 203 -2.94 -15.73 -12.76
N PRO A 204 -2.10 -14.81 -12.27
CA PRO A 204 -2.49 -13.43 -12.11
C PRO A 204 -2.95 -12.81 -13.43
N GLU A 205 -4.07 -12.12 -13.41
CA GLU A 205 -4.62 -11.45 -14.58
C GLU A 205 -4.65 -9.93 -14.39
N MET A 206 -4.19 -9.21 -15.41
CA MET A 206 -4.35 -7.75 -15.52
C MET A 206 -5.61 -7.48 -16.34
N TYR A 207 -6.60 -6.86 -15.73
CA TYR A 207 -7.88 -6.56 -16.34
C TYR A 207 -7.82 -5.23 -17.09
N ILE A 208 -8.08 -5.32 -18.40
CA ILE A 208 -8.05 -4.19 -19.32
C ILE A 208 -9.48 -3.92 -19.84
N GLY A 209 -10.05 -2.78 -19.46
CA GLY A 209 -11.29 -2.30 -20.03
C GLY A 209 -11.04 -1.66 -21.41
N LEU A 210 -11.80 -2.04 -22.43
CA LEU A 210 -11.74 -1.48 -23.77
C LEU A 210 -12.96 -0.60 -24.02
N LEU A 211 -12.76 0.68 -24.18
CA LEU A 211 -13.78 1.63 -24.61
C LEU A 211 -13.48 2.04 -26.04
N SER A 212 -14.08 1.36 -27.01
CA SER A 212 -13.82 1.52 -28.44
C SER A 212 -15.08 1.26 -29.26
N ASP A 213 -15.26 1.97 -30.39
CA ASP A 213 -16.30 1.70 -31.38
C ASP A 213 -16.01 0.40 -32.17
N ASP A 214 -14.74 -0.06 -32.23
CA ASP A 214 -14.32 -1.36 -32.80
C ASP A 214 -13.33 -2.10 -31.86
N PRO A 215 -13.80 -2.69 -30.76
CA PRO A 215 -12.93 -3.40 -29.81
C PRO A 215 -12.22 -4.61 -30.43
N GLY A 216 -12.69 -5.12 -31.57
CA GLY A 216 -12.08 -6.23 -32.28
C GLY A 216 -10.67 -5.95 -32.79
N GLU A 217 -10.37 -4.70 -33.16
CA GLU A 217 -9.02 -4.29 -33.58
C GLU A 217 -8.02 -4.32 -32.42
N LEU A 218 -8.49 -4.28 -31.18
CA LEU A 218 -7.68 -4.35 -29.95
C LEU A 218 -7.57 -5.76 -29.36
N SER A 219 -8.07 -6.79 -30.08
CA SER A 219 -8.08 -8.20 -29.62
C SER A 219 -6.68 -8.75 -29.31
N TYR A 220 -5.62 -8.17 -29.88
CA TYR A 220 -4.22 -8.51 -29.61
C TYR A 220 -3.78 -8.23 -28.17
N LEU A 221 -4.52 -7.37 -27.46
CA LEU A 221 -4.27 -7.08 -26.04
C LEU A 221 -4.73 -8.21 -25.11
N ASP A 222 -5.61 -9.13 -25.59
CA ASP A 222 -6.11 -10.23 -24.77
C ASP A 222 -5.13 -11.39 -24.71
N GLY A 223 -4.91 -11.92 -23.52
CA GLY A 223 -4.11 -13.12 -23.29
C GLY A 223 -2.58 -12.92 -23.43
N ALA A 224 -2.08 -11.70 -23.56
CA ALA A 224 -0.66 -11.42 -23.59
C ALA A 224 0.03 -11.69 -22.24
N GLY A 225 1.20 -12.31 -22.28
CA GLY A 225 2.04 -12.51 -21.09
C GLY A 225 2.91 -11.30 -20.83
N ILE A 226 2.91 -10.80 -19.59
CA ILE A 226 3.69 -9.65 -19.14
C ILE A 226 4.69 -10.11 -18.09
N ASN A 227 5.89 -9.54 -18.10
CA ASN A 227 6.99 -9.86 -17.21
C ASN A 227 7.25 -11.38 -17.15
N TYR A 228 7.75 -11.91 -18.28
CA TYR A 228 7.99 -13.36 -18.45
C TYR A 228 6.75 -14.23 -18.21
N SER A 229 5.55 -13.70 -18.49
CA SER A 229 4.25 -14.36 -18.26
C SER A 229 3.92 -14.61 -16.79
N THR A 230 4.49 -13.84 -15.86
CA THR A 230 4.06 -13.81 -14.46
C THR A 230 2.68 -13.17 -14.29
N LEU A 231 2.31 -12.31 -15.22
CA LEU A 231 1.01 -11.64 -15.30
C LEU A 231 0.43 -11.86 -16.71
N ARG A 232 -0.87 -12.04 -16.83
CA ARG A 232 -1.55 -12.22 -18.11
C ARG A 232 -2.62 -11.15 -18.29
N THR A 233 -2.71 -10.58 -19.48
CA THR A 233 -3.76 -9.61 -19.79
C THR A 233 -5.08 -10.29 -20.04
N ARG A 234 -6.19 -9.62 -19.68
CA ARG A 234 -7.55 -10.02 -20.01
C ARG A 234 -8.38 -8.78 -20.34
N THR A 235 -8.99 -8.77 -21.51
CA THR A 235 -9.73 -7.62 -22.00
C THR A 235 -11.23 -7.76 -21.77
N PHE A 236 -11.89 -6.62 -21.56
CA PHE A 236 -13.34 -6.51 -21.42
C PHE A 236 -13.85 -5.35 -22.25
N GLU A 237 -14.82 -5.61 -23.12
CA GLU A 237 -15.52 -4.57 -23.87
C GLU A 237 -16.42 -3.79 -22.90
N LEU A 238 -16.34 -2.46 -22.93
CA LEU A 238 -17.15 -1.56 -22.11
C LEU A 238 -18.13 -0.81 -23.01
N ASP A 239 -19.37 -0.70 -22.54
CA ASP A 239 -20.44 -0.01 -23.25
C ASP A 239 -20.83 1.26 -22.49
N GLU A 240 -21.20 2.33 -23.20
CA GLU A 240 -21.64 3.62 -22.64
C GLU A 240 -22.79 3.43 -21.63
N ALA A 241 -23.75 2.54 -21.95
CA ALA A 241 -24.93 2.33 -21.13
C ALA A 241 -24.62 1.72 -19.77
N ASP A 242 -23.55 0.90 -19.70
CA ASP A 242 -23.14 0.17 -18.49
C ASP A 242 -21.89 0.76 -17.84
N PHE A 243 -21.34 1.85 -18.41
CA PHE A 243 -20.14 2.48 -17.88
C PHE A 243 -20.42 3.14 -16.51
N PRO A 244 -19.59 2.90 -15.49
CA PRO A 244 -19.85 3.41 -14.14
C PRO A 244 -19.83 4.93 -14.04
N GLU A 245 -20.72 5.49 -13.21
CA GLU A 245 -20.71 6.91 -12.82
C GLU A 245 -19.87 7.20 -11.58
N GLU A 246 -19.39 6.15 -10.90
CA GLU A 246 -18.56 6.22 -9.69
C GLU A 246 -17.25 5.46 -9.93
N GLU A 247 -16.15 5.97 -9.41
CA GLU A 247 -14.81 5.36 -9.55
C GLU A 247 -14.74 3.94 -9.00
N ILE A 248 -15.52 3.66 -7.95
CA ILE A 248 -15.60 2.32 -7.34
C ILE A 248 -16.05 1.25 -8.34
N GLY A 249 -16.82 1.65 -9.35
CA GLY A 249 -17.25 0.76 -10.43
C GLY A 249 -16.11 0.33 -11.35
N LEU A 250 -15.04 1.12 -11.43
CA LEU A 250 -13.85 0.83 -12.22
C LEU A 250 -12.76 0.10 -11.41
N ASP A 251 -12.94 -0.08 -10.09
CA ASP A 251 -11.94 -0.69 -9.20
C ASP A 251 -11.53 -2.11 -9.64
N LEU A 252 -12.40 -2.82 -10.34
CA LEU A 252 -12.10 -4.15 -10.88
C LEU A 252 -11.07 -4.13 -12.02
N LEU A 253 -10.90 -2.99 -12.71
CA LEU A 253 -9.97 -2.80 -13.82
C LEU A 253 -8.60 -2.34 -13.32
N ASP A 254 -7.54 -2.77 -14.01
CA ASP A 254 -6.17 -2.29 -13.79
C ASP A 254 -5.77 -1.26 -14.86
N VAL A 255 -6.27 -1.41 -16.09
CA VAL A 255 -6.02 -0.54 -17.24
C VAL A 255 -7.34 -0.24 -17.95
N LEU A 256 -7.53 1.00 -18.36
CA LEU A 256 -8.59 1.43 -19.25
C LEU A 256 -7.98 1.93 -20.55
N VAL A 257 -8.33 1.32 -21.68
CA VAL A 257 -7.93 1.74 -23.02
C VAL A 257 -9.10 2.44 -23.68
N VAL A 258 -8.90 3.70 -24.07
CA VAL A 258 -9.85 4.46 -24.89
C VAL A 258 -9.24 4.65 -26.27
N ASN A 259 -9.79 3.99 -27.25
CA ASN A 259 -9.29 4.02 -28.63
C ASN A 259 -10.44 4.06 -29.60
N ASP A 260 -10.37 4.95 -30.57
CA ASP A 260 -11.43 5.11 -31.60
C ASP A 260 -12.84 5.24 -31.00
N TYR A 261 -13.01 6.03 -29.93
CA TYR A 261 -14.25 6.22 -29.19
C TYR A 261 -14.55 7.70 -28.93
N LYS A 262 -15.84 8.06 -29.00
CA LYS A 262 -16.31 9.42 -28.75
C LYS A 262 -16.54 9.67 -27.25
N LEU A 263 -15.53 10.12 -26.53
CA LEU A 263 -15.66 10.43 -25.10
C LEU A 263 -16.76 11.43 -24.75
N ARG A 264 -17.20 12.28 -25.69
CA ARG A 264 -18.37 13.16 -25.50
C ARG A 264 -19.70 12.42 -25.32
N ASN A 265 -19.76 11.13 -25.60
CA ASN A 265 -20.94 10.31 -25.35
C ASN A 265 -21.08 10.01 -23.85
N LEU A 266 -19.97 9.95 -23.12
CA LEU A 266 -19.98 9.75 -21.66
C LEU A 266 -20.51 11.01 -20.95
N SER A 267 -21.23 10.80 -19.86
CA SER A 267 -21.68 11.86 -18.97
C SER A 267 -20.51 12.51 -18.23
N GLU A 268 -20.72 13.73 -17.68
CA GLU A 268 -19.70 14.39 -16.86
C GLU A 268 -19.29 13.55 -15.64
N LYS A 269 -20.23 12.81 -15.05
CA LYS A 269 -19.96 11.90 -13.93
C LYS A 269 -19.08 10.72 -14.34
N GLN A 270 -19.33 10.11 -15.50
CA GLN A 270 -18.52 9.02 -16.03
C GLN A 270 -17.09 9.48 -16.34
N ILE A 271 -16.94 10.68 -16.93
CA ILE A 271 -15.61 11.30 -17.15
C ILE A 271 -14.90 11.56 -15.83
N ALA A 272 -15.60 12.12 -14.84
CA ALA A 272 -15.05 12.35 -13.51
C ALA A 272 -14.65 11.02 -12.83
N ALA A 273 -15.47 9.97 -12.96
CA ALA A 273 -15.15 8.65 -12.44
C ALA A 273 -13.87 8.07 -13.04
N ILE A 274 -13.62 8.27 -14.35
CA ILE A 274 -12.34 7.87 -14.98
C ILE A 274 -11.16 8.59 -14.32
N MET A 275 -11.24 9.92 -14.23
CA MET A 275 -10.14 10.70 -13.66
C MET A 275 -9.91 10.35 -12.19
N TYR A 276 -10.97 10.21 -11.41
CA TYR A 276 -10.86 9.80 -10.00
C TYR A 276 -10.27 8.41 -9.83
N TRP A 277 -10.63 7.47 -10.72
CA TRP A 277 -10.05 6.14 -10.71
C TRP A 277 -8.55 6.17 -11.10
N VAL A 278 -8.16 7.00 -12.06
CA VAL A 278 -6.74 7.21 -12.40
C VAL A 278 -5.98 7.74 -11.20
N HIS A 279 -6.46 8.79 -10.55
CA HIS A 279 -5.82 9.36 -9.35
C HIS A 279 -5.67 8.33 -8.22
N GLY A 280 -6.60 7.38 -8.11
CA GLY A 280 -6.55 6.26 -7.17
C GLY A 280 -5.61 5.11 -7.55
N GLY A 281 -4.92 5.19 -8.70
CA GLY A 281 -3.95 4.17 -9.13
C GLY A 281 -4.26 3.47 -10.45
N GLY A 282 -5.37 3.81 -11.11
CA GLY A 282 -5.73 3.27 -12.42
C GLY A 282 -4.79 3.73 -13.54
N VAL A 283 -4.75 3.00 -14.62
CA VAL A 283 -3.94 3.32 -15.81
C VAL A 283 -4.83 3.60 -17.00
N LEU A 284 -4.82 4.83 -17.50
CA LEU A 284 -5.56 5.25 -18.66
C LEU A 284 -4.64 5.32 -19.88
N ILE A 285 -4.99 4.62 -20.96
CA ILE A 285 -4.29 4.68 -22.24
C ILE A 285 -5.23 5.27 -23.28
N LEU A 286 -4.83 6.39 -23.91
CA LEU A 286 -5.59 7.08 -24.94
C LEU A 286 -4.93 6.84 -26.30
N GLY A 287 -5.62 6.17 -27.22
CA GLY A 287 -5.24 6.10 -28.62
C GLY A 287 -5.67 7.40 -29.34
N THR A 288 -4.89 7.87 -30.30
CA THR A 288 -5.20 9.08 -31.06
C THR A 288 -5.39 8.78 -32.56
N GLY A 289 -4.52 9.25 -33.45
CA GLY A 289 -4.67 9.06 -34.88
C GLY A 289 -5.74 9.98 -35.50
N GLU A 290 -6.49 9.48 -36.46
CA GLU A 290 -7.47 10.30 -37.21
C GLU A 290 -8.63 10.79 -36.32
N ARG A 291 -8.92 10.10 -35.21
CA ARG A 291 -10.00 10.44 -34.29
C ARG A 291 -9.54 11.09 -32.98
N VAL A 292 -8.41 11.77 -32.98
CA VAL A 292 -7.85 12.46 -31.80
C VAL A 292 -8.84 13.40 -31.11
N ASP A 293 -9.70 14.11 -31.88
CA ASP A 293 -10.73 14.99 -31.31
C ASP A 293 -11.80 14.22 -30.51
N ASP A 294 -12.08 12.98 -30.88
CA ASP A 294 -13.05 12.13 -30.21
C ASP A 294 -12.49 11.47 -28.94
N THR A 295 -11.22 11.06 -28.95
CA THR A 295 -10.56 10.36 -27.83
C THR A 295 -9.87 11.32 -26.87
N LEU A 296 -8.91 12.10 -27.32
CA LEU A 296 -8.10 12.99 -26.49
C LEU A 296 -8.75 14.36 -26.23
N GLY A 297 -9.56 14.85 -27.20
CA GLY A 297 -10.05 16.23 -27.17
C GLY A 297 -10.77 16.66 -25.90
N ARG A 298 -11.42 15.71 -25.20
CA ARG A 298 -12.10 15.98 -23.92
C ARG A 298 -11.11 16.25 -22.78
N PHE A 299 -10.02 15.50 -22.74
CA PHE A 299 -9.00 15.59 -21.70
C PHE A 299 -7.88 16.57 -22.04
N ALA A 300 -7.76 16.98 -23.30
CA ALA A 300 -6.65 17.81 -23.77
C ALA A 300 -6.39 19.09 -22.94
N PRO A 301 -7.41 19.86 -22.49
CA PRO A 301 -7.16 21.07 -21.71
C PRO A 301 -6.50 20.83 -20.35
N GLU A 302 -6.66 19.63 -19.82
CA GLU A 302 -6.13 19.24 -18.50
C GLU A 302 -4.79 18.48 -18.62
N LEU A 303 -4.62 17.75 -19.73
CA LEU A 303 -3.50 16.84 -19.86
C LEU A 303 -2.34 17.38 -20.70
N LEU A 304 -2.57 18.36 -21.57
CA LEU A 304 -1.58 18.79 -22.55
C LEU A 304 -1.01 20.17 -22.22
N ASP A 305 0.30 20.34 -22.46
CA ASP A 305 0.98 21.65 -22.39
C ASP A 305 0.55 22.56 -23.52
N GLU A 306 0.32 22.00 -24.71
CA GLU A 306 -0.06 22.71 -25.93
C GLU A 306 -1.21 21.97 -26.63
N SER A 307 -1.86 22.65 -27.58
CA SER A 307 -2.87 22.01 -28.41
C SER A 307 -2.21 21.00 -29.36
N TYR A 308 -2.80 19.80 -29.44
CA TYR A 308 -2.31 18.73 -30.31
C TYR A 308 -2.39 19.14 -31.81
N GLY A 309 -1.48 18.53 -32.59
CA GLY A 309 -1.37 18.76 -34.05
C GLY A 309 -2.46 18.05 -34.85
N ALA A 310 -2.52 18.37 -36.16
CA ALA A 310 -3.39 17.60 -37.05
C ALA A 310 -2.80 16.22 -37.37
N PRO A 311 -3.65 15.18 -37.55
CA PRO A 311 -3.18 13.85 -37.94
C PRO A 311 -2.38 13.87 -39.24
N ASN A 312 -1.23 13.21 -39.27
CA ASN A 312 -0.35 13.10 -40.43
C ASN A 312 0.13 11.64 -40.59
N LEU A 313 0.08 11.14 -41.83
CA LEU A 313 0.64 9.83 -42.14
C LEU A 313 2.15 9.82 -41.95
N ARG A 314 2.65 8.99 -41.06
CA ARG A 314 4.08 8.80 -40.80
C ARG A 314 4.49 7.32 -40.99
N HIS A 315 5.77 7.15 -41.40
CA HIS A 315 6.39 5.84 -41.39
C HIS A 315 7.16 5.71 -40.08
N ILE A 316 6.67 4.87 -39.18
CA ILE A 316 7.27 4.62 -37.88
C ILE A 316 8.00 3.28 -37.88
N ASN A 317 8.96 3.13 -36.98
CA ASN A 317 9.69 1.88 -36.77
C ASN A 317 9.64 1.48 -35.29
N LEU A 318 8.76 0.55 -34.94
CA LEU A 318 8.65 0.04 -33.57
C LEU A 318 9.89 -0.76 -33.14
N GLY A 319 10.71 -1.23 -34.10
CA GLY A 319 11.98 -1.91 -33.81
C GLY A 319 13.12 -1.01 -33.34
N GLU A 320 12.93 0.31 -33.26
CA GLU A 320 13.93 1.23 -32.69
C GLU A 320 14.02 1.09 -31.18
N ASN A 321 12.89 0.76 -30.52
CA ASN A 321 12.80 0.64 -29.07
C ASN A 321 12.87 -0.81 -28.59
N PHE A 322 12.69 -1.76 -29.49
CA PHE A 322 12.56 -3.17 -29.17
C PHE A 322 13.29 -4.05 -30.20
N ALA A 323 14.06 -5.02 -29.74
CA ALA A 323 14.76 -5.95 -30.61
C ALA A 323 13.81 -6.91 -31.31
N LEU A 324 13.62 -6.77 -32.61
CA LEU A 324 12.79 -7.64 -33.43
C LEU A 324 13.58 -8.86 -33.94
N ASP A 325 12.91 -10.00 -34.05
CA ASP A 325 13.49 -11.22 -34.62
C ASP A 325 13.79 -11.06 -36.12
N GLU A 326 12.97 -10.24 -36.84
CA GLU A 326 13.14 -9.97 -38.27
C GLU A 326 13.46 -8.49 -38.51
N PRO A 327 14.60 -8.15 -39.09
CA PRO A 327 14.93 -6.76 -39.45
C PRO A 327 13.89 -6.14 -40.39
N GLY A 328 13.36 -4.96 -40.00
CA GLY A 328 12.38 -4.21 -40.79
C GLY A 328 10.92 -4.65 -40.57
N ALA A 329 10.65 -5.65 -39.78
CA ALA A 329 9.29 -6.07 -39.44
C ALA A 329 8.50 -5.00 -38.66
N GLY A 330 9.19 -4.05 -38.00
CA GLY A 330 8.59 -2.96 -37.23
C GLY A 330 8.19 -1.72 -38.03
N MET A 331 8.44 -1.68 -39.35
CA MET A 331 8.10 -0.54 -40.20
C MET A 331 6.60 -0.53 -40.51
N LEU A 332 5.91 0.49 -40.05
CA LEU A 332 4.46 0.70 -40.22
C LEU A 332 4.20 2.09 -40.78
N ALA A 333 3.12 2.25 -41.55
CA ALA A 333 2.62 3.54 -42.01
C ALA A 333 1.32 3.82 -41.26
N VAL A 334 1.36 4.72 -40.30
CA VAL A 334 0.25 5.05 -39.41
C VAL A 334 -0.03 6.54 -39.36
N SER A 335 -1.27 6.92 -39.10
CA SER A 335 -1.66 8.32 -38.89
C SER A 335 -1.26 8.73 -37.47
N CYS A 336 -0.26 9.63 -37.35
CA CYS A 336 0.23 10.11 -36.07
C CYS A 336 -0.19 11.55 -35.81
N VAL A 337 -0.37 11.84 -34.52
CA VAL A 337 -0.66 13.19 -34.00
C VAL A 337 0.51 13.63 -33.12
N ASP A 338 0.91 14.87 -33.25
CA ASP A 338 1.91 15.47 -32.37
C ASP A 338 1.23 15.91 -31.07
N VAL A 339 1.67 15.33 -29.94
CA VAL A 339 1.05 15.52 -28.62
C VAL A 339 2.14 15.77 -27.59
N SER A 340 2.03 16.88 -26.85
CA SER A 340 2.87 17.18 -25.68
C SER A 340 2.06 16.97 -24.41
N LEU A 341 2.32 15.86 -23.71
CA LEU A 341 1.64 15.50 -22.46
C LEU A 341 2.34 16.20 -21.29
N HIS A 342 1.60 16.91 -20.46
CA HIS A 342 2.14 17.61 -19.28
C HIS A 342 2.83 16.64 -18.32
N GLY A 343 4.11 16.92 -17.99
CA GLY A 343 4.93 16.00 -17.19
C GLY A 343 5.19 14.63 -17.86
N GLY A 344 5.00 14.55 -19.18
CA GLY A 344 5.07 13.29 -19.93
C GLY A 344 6.49 12.80 -20.17
N ASN A 345 6.65 11.48 -20.08
CA ASN A 345 7.87 10.76 -20.43
C ASN A 345 7.65 9.92 -21.66
N VAL A 346 8.58 9.99 -22.61
CA VAL A 346 8.50 9.21 -23.85
C VAL A 346 8.86 7.76 -23.57
N ILE A 347 7.86 6.87 -23.68
CA ILE A 347 8.02 5.41 -23.51
C ILE A 347 8.48 4.77 -24.82
N LEU A 348 7.89 5.17 -25.95
CA LEU A 348 8.22 4.69 -27.28
C LEU A 348 8.45 5.88 -28.21
N SER A 349 9.48 5.81 -29.04
CA SER A 349 9.77 6.80 -30.06
C SER A 349 10.18 6.15 -31.39
N SER A 350 10.07 6.89 -32.48
CA SER A 350 10.63 6.50 -33.76
C SER A 350 11.24 7.71 -34.45
N SER A 351 12.55 7.62 -34.74
CA SER A 351 13.32 8.69 -35.35
C SER A 351 13.16 10.05 -34.64
N GLY A 352 13.12 10.01 -33.29
CA GLY A 352 12.94 11.18 -32.42
C GLY A 352 11.50 11.68 -32.29
N PHE A 353 10.53 11.03 -32.95
CA PHE A 353 9.12 11.37 -32.79
C PHE A 353 8.48 10.50 -31.67
N PRO A 354 7.84 11.10 -30.62
CA PRO A 354 7.18 10.37 -29.56
C PRO A 354 6.00 9.54 -30.09
N LEU A 355 5.99 8.25 -29.81
CA LEU A 355 4.91 7.34 -30.22
C LEU A 355 3.97 7.00 -29.05
N LEU A 356 4.52 6.83 -27.85
CA LEU A 356 3.77 6.61 -26.62
C LEU A 356 4.43 7.44 -25.55
N THR A 357 3.66 8.36 -24.98
CA THR A 357 4.10 9.24 -23.89
C THR A 357 3.23 8.96 -22.67
N ALA A 358 3.81 8.88 -21.48
CA ALA A 358 3.09 8.62 -20.24
C ALA A 358 3.47 9.63 -19.16
N ALA A 359 2.48 10.05 -18.38
CA ALA A 359 2.65 10.90 -17.21
C ALA A 359 2.07 10.21 -15.97
N ALA A 360 2.78 10.32 -14.85
CA ALA A 360 2.21 9.94 -13.56
C ALA A 360 1.16 10.99 -13.15
N LYS A 361 0.00 10.54 -12.70
CA LYS A 361 -1.05 11.37 -12.12
C LYS A 361 -1.39 10.81 -10.74
N GLU A 362 -0.81 11.42 -9.72
CA GLU A 362 -0.83 10.95 -8.33
C GLU A 362 -0.38 9.49 -8.21
N GLN A 363 -1.31 8.54 -7.99
CA GLN A 363 -0.99 7.12 -7.90
C GLN A 363 -1.15 6.39 -9.24
N GLY A 364 -1.81 7.00 -10.22
CA GLY A 364 -2.09 6.40 -11.53
C GLY A 364 -1.15 6.86 -12.63
N ILE A 365 -1.48 6.42 -13.83
CA ILE A 365 -0.73 6.75 -15.04
C ILE A 365 -1.72 7.13 -16.14
N ILE A 366 -1.43 8.20 -16.86
CA ILE A 366 -2.09 8.52 -18.13
C ILE A 366 -1.05 8.37 -19.24
N ALA A 367 -1.38 7.57 -20.25
CA ALA A 367 -0.55 7.37 -21.42
C ALA A 367 -1.31 7.80 -22.67
N VAL A 368 -0.63 8.47 -23.57
CA VAL A 368 -1.16 8.89 -24.87
C VAL A 368 -0.32 8.26 -25.98
N ALA A 369 -0.95 7.42 -26.79
CA ALA A 369 -0.37 6.93 -28.04
C ALA A 369 -0.63 7.97 -29.15
N ALA A 370 0.43 8.36 -29.85
CA ALA A 370 0.37 9.32 -30.95
C ALA A 370 -0.38 8.80 -32.19
N PHE A 371 -0.90 7.59 -32.15
CA PHE A 371 -1.56 6.87 -33.22
C PHE A 371 -2.73 6.02 -32.70
N ASP A 372 -3.51 5.50 -33.62
CA ASP A 372 -4.58 4.53 -33.30
C ASP A 372 -3.98 3.19 -32.93
N LEU A 373 -4.33 2.68 -31.74
CA LEU A 373 -3.81 1.41 -31.22
C LEU A 373 -4.21 0.20 -32.09
N GLY A 374 -5.33 0.29 -32.81
CA GLY A 374 -5.73 -0.74 -33.77
C GLY A 374 -4.73 -0.92 -34.93
N ASP A 375 -4.06 0.16 -35.35
CA ASP A 375 -3.11 0.16 -36.45
C ASP A 375 -1.88 -0.75 -36.23
N ILE A 376 -1.54 -1.03 -34.96
CA ILE A 376 -0.40 -1.91 -34.60
C ILE A 376 -0.80 -3.35 -34.32
N GLY A 377 -2.09 -3.71 -34.37
CA GLY A 377 -2.59 -5.04 -34.01
C GLY A 377 -1.89 -6.18 -34.77
N ALA A 378 -1.85 -6.08 -36.10
CA ALA A 378 -1.17 -7.09 -36.96
C ALA A 378 0.34 -7.24 -36.69
N PHE A 379 0.99 -6.19 -36.17
CA PHE A 379 2.37 -6.25 -35.75
C PHE A 379 2.47 -6.96 -34.37
N CYS A 380 1.62 -6.62 -33.41
CA CYS A 380 1.62 -7.20 -32.08
C CYS A 380 1.29 -8.70 -32.09
N GLU A 381 0.37 -9.15 -32.94
CA GLU A 381 0.07 -10.56 -33.13
C GLU A 381 1.30 -11.41 -33.55
N LYS A 382 2.19 -10.78 -34.32
CA LYS A 382 3.44 -11.45 -34.76
C LYS A 382 4.61 -11.29 -33.79
N ASN A 383 4.54 -10.26 -32.93
CA ASN A 383 5.59 -9.90 -31.98
C ASN A 383 4.97 -9.72 -30.58
N SER A 384 4.44 -10.79 -29.99
CA SER A 384 3.77 -10.72 -28.68
C SER A 384 4.67 -10.21 -27.54
N SER A 385 5.99 -10.39 -27.66
CA SER A 385 6.98 -9.83 -26.73
C SER A 385 7.06 -8.31 -26.76
N PHE A 386 6.56 -7.66 -27.81
CA PHE A 386 6.45 -6.19 -27.85
C PHE A 386 5.43 -5.67 -26.83
N LEU A 387 4.33 -6.38 -26.60
CA LEU A 387 3.36 -6.02 -25.56
C LEU A 387 3.94 -6.15 -24.16
N ASP A 388 4.72 -7.21 -23.93
CA ASP A 388 5.47 -7.36 -22.68
C ASP A 388 6.38 -6.15 -22.44
N PHE A 389 7.18 -5.79 -23.43
CA PHE A 389 8.03 -4.61 -23.37
C PHE A 389 7.24 -3.30 -23.17
N MET A 390 6.16 -3.09 -23.91
CA MET A 390 5.33 -1.88 -23.82
C MET A 390 4.71 -1.73 -22.43
N PHE A 391 4.06 -2.76 -21.90
CA PHE A 391 3.43 -2.72 -20.58
C PHE A 391 4.46 -2.66 -19.47
N THR A 392 5.58 -3.37 -19.58
CA THR A 392 6.66 -3.30 -18.59
C THR A 392 7.26 -1.90 -18.51
N SER A 393 7.52 -1.28 -19.69
CA SER A 393 8.02 0.09 -19.75
C SER A 393 7.01 1.12 -19.24
N LEU A 394 5.71 0.90 -19.48
CA LEU A 394 4.64 1.82 -19.07
C LEU A 394 4.34 1.73 -17.58
N LEU A 395 4.20 0.51 -17.04
CA LEU A 395 3.75 0.28 -15.67
C LEU A 395 4.90 0.26 -14.67
N GLY A 396 6.09 -0.12 -15.10
CA GLY A 396 7.23 -0.40 -14.26
C GLY A 396 7.12 -1.75 -13.53
N GLU A 397 8.26 -2.34 -13.22
CA GLU A 397 8.37 -3.67 -12.61
C GLU A 397 7.64 -3.76 -11.25
N ASN A 398 7.76 -2.73 -10.42
CA ASN A 398 7.13 -2.71 -9.11
C ASN A 398 5.60 -2.80 -9.16
N ARG A 399 4.96 -2.12 -10.11
CA ARG A 399 3.50 -2.17 -10.27
C ARG A 399 3.06 -3.53 -10.80
N ILE A 400 3.79 -4.09 -11.76
CA ILE A 400 3.53 -5.42 -12.32
C ILE A 400 3.67 -6.49 -11.24
N ASN A 401 4.74 -6.45 -10.46
CA ASN A 401 4.95 -7.39 -9.36
C ASN A 401 3.82 -7.31 -8.32
N ARG A 402 3.36 -6.11 -7.97
CA ARG A 402 2.20 -5.96 -7.07
C ARG A 402 0.91 -6.55 -7.64
N LEU A 403 0.64 -6.36 -8.93
CA LEU A 403 -0.53 -6.99 -9.57
C LEU A 403 -0.44 -8.51 -9.56
N ALA A 404 0.76 -9.06 -9.75
CA ALA A 404 1.03 -10.49 -9.68
C ALA A 404 0.89 -11.02 -8.23
N GLU A 405 1.45 -10.34 -7.24
CA GLU A 405 1.40 -10.72 -5.83
C GLU A 405 0.00 -10.79 -5.25
N LEU A 406 -0.91 -9.90 -5.65
CA LEU A 406 -2.31 -9.87 -5.20
C LEU A 406 -3.03 -11.21 -5.39
N VAL A 407 -2.63 -12.03 -6.36
CA VAL A 407 -3.23 -13.35 -6.59
C VAL A 407 -2.56 -14.45 -5.76
N TYR A 408 -1.24 -14.40 -5.61
CA TYR A 408 -0.49 -15.45 -4.91
C TYR A 408 -0.44 -15.27 -3.40
N SER A 409 -0.27 -14.05 -2.94
CA SER A 409 -0.20 -13.75 -1.50
C SER A 409 -1.57 -13.51 -0.88
N GLY A 410 -2.58 -13.31 -1.71
CA GLY A 410 -3.96 -13.12 -1.29
C GLY A 410 -4.13 -12.01 -0.25
N ASN A 411 -3.60 -10.82 -0.48
CA ASN A 411 -3.57 -9.70 0.47
C ASN A 411 -2.83 -10.00 1.80
N SER A 412 -2.11 -11.11 1.92
CA SER A 412 -1.41 -11.43 3.16
C SER A 412 -0.46 -10.30 3.56
N ASP A 413 0.26 -9.72 2.59
CA ASP A 413 1.19 -8.62 2.84
C ASP A 413 0.46 -7.34 3.23
N ARG A 414 -0.66 -7.02 2.58
CA ARG A 414 -1.51 -5.89 3.03
C ARG A 414 -2.07 -6.12 4.41
N TYR A 415 -2.56 -7.32 4.70
CA TYR A 415 -3.05 -7.66 6.04
C TYR A 415 -1.97 -7.45 7.11
N TRP A 416 -0.78 -8.00 6.91
CA TRP A 416 0.32 -7.89 7.86
C TRP A 416 0.86 -6.46 7.97
N SER A 417 0.93 -5.74 6.87
CA SER A 417 1.33 -4.34 6.85
C SER A 417 0.34 -3.46 7.61
N VAL A 418 -0.96 -3.64 7.36
CA VAL A 418 -2.02 -2.92 8.06
C VAL A 418 -2.09 -3.31 9.54
N GLN A 419 -1.95 -4.60 9.86
CA GLN A 419 -1.88 -5.05 11.24
C GLN A 419 -0.75 -4.37 12.00
N THR A 420 0.45 -4.34 11.43
CA THR A 420 1.60 -3.68 12.04
C THR A 420 1.35 -2.18 12.25
N LEU A 421 0.65 -1.55 11.32
CA LEU A 421 0.33 -0.14 11.35
C LEU A 421 -0.63 0.25 12.48
N ILE A 422 -1.67 -0.55 12.75
CA ILE A 422 -2.79 -0.17 13.63
C ILE A 422 -3.03 -1.11 14.81
N ASP A 423 -2.16 -2.08 15.08
CA ASP A 423 -2.31 -3.00 16.22
C ASP A 423 -1.62 -2.52 17.49
N THR A 424 -0.90 -1.38 17.44
CA THR A 424 -0.18 -0.78 18.58
C THR A 424 -1.16 -0.43 19.66
N GLY A 425 -2.15 -0.01 19.81
CA GLY A 425 -3.03 0.28 20.95
C GLY A 425 -2.87 1.70 21.47
N ASP A 426 -3.80 2.12 22.30
CA ASP A 426 -3.84 3.47 22.84
C ASP A 426 -2.68 3.70 23.84
N VAL A 427 -1.75 4.56 23.47
CA VAL A 427 -0.60 4.97 24.30
C VAL A 427 -1.04 5.54 25.65
N ASP A 428 -2.18 6.21 25.70
CA ASP A 428 -2.72 6.78 26.93
C ASP A 428 -3.25 5.73 27.89
N LYS A 429 -3.49 4.50 27.42
CA LYS A 429 -3.97 3.36 28.22
C LYS A 429 -2.87 2.38 28.60
N LEU A 430 -1.63 2.64 28.25
CA LEU A 430 -0.54 1.78 28.65
C LEU A 430 -0.39 1.77 30.18
N PRO A 431 -0.31 0.59 30.82
CA PRO A 431 -0.11 0.50 32.25
C PRO A 431 1.31 0.93 32.63
N ASN A 432 1.44 1.80 33.60
CA ASN A 432 2.75 2.13 34.16
C ASN A 432 3.30 0.94 34.93
N LEU A 433 4.08 0.08 34.25
CA LEU A 433 4.62 -1.15 34.78
C LEU A 433 5.49 -0.94 36.03
N PHE A 434 6.25 0.16 36.08
CA PHE A 434 7.07 0.51 37.21
C PHE A 434 6.22 0.74 38.46
N LEU A 435 5.08 1.44 38.33
CA LEU A 435 4.16 1.70 39.43
C LEU A 435 3.53 0.40 39.95
N TYR A 436 3.13 -0.51 39.05
CA TYR A 436 2.61 -1.82 39.45
C TYR A 436 3.66 -2.66 40.17
N MET A 437 4.91 -2.70 39.68
CA MET A 437 6.01 -3.36 40.35
C MET A 437 6.29 -2.77 41.73
N ALA A 438 6.29 -1.44 41.85
CA ALA A 438 6.50 -0.77 43.12
C ALA A 438 5.40 -1.12 44.14
N VAL A 439 4.13 -1.05 43.74
CA VAL A 439 3.00 -1.42 44.59
C VAL A 439 3.08 -2.88 45.02
N THR A 440 3.44 -3.79 44.10
CA THR A 440 3.61 -5.23 44.41
C THR A 440 4.78 -5.46 45.37
N ALA A 441 5.91 -4.76 45.18
CA ALA A 441 7.05 -4.83 46.08
C ALA A 441 6.69 -4.36 47.51
N ILE A 442 5.96 -3.22 47.62
CA ILE A 442 5.46 -2.71 48.90
C ILE A 442 4.52 -3.75 49.54
N TYR A 443 3.59 -4.35 48.76
CA TYR A 443 2.69 -5.38 49.24
C TYR A 443 3.47 -6.57 49.83
N LEU A 444 4.50 -7.08 49.13
CA LEU A 444 5.32 -8.21 49.62
C LEU A 444 6.05 -7.87 50.91
N VAL A 445 6.62 -6.67 51.02
CA VAL A 445 7.31 -6.20 52.23
C VAL A 445 6.32 -6.06 53.38
N LEU A 446 5.14 -5.53 53.16
CA LEU A 446 4.10 -5.37 54.19
C LEU A 446 3.49 -6.70 54.59
N LEU A 447 3.22 -7.62 53.64
CA LEU A 447 2.63 -8.92 53.90
C LEU A 447 3.57 -9.85 54.68
N GLY A 448 4.84 -9.88 54.34
CA GLY A 448 5.84 -10.73 54.99
C GLY A 448 6.32 -10.15 56.33
N PRO A 449 7.46 -9.47 56.35
CA PRO A 449 8.04 -9.00 57.58
C PRO A 449 7.23 -7.90 58.26
N GLY A 450 6.58 -7.00 57.47
CA GLY A 450 5.84 -5.86 58.03
C GLY A 450 4.70 -6.26 58.92
N LEU A 451 3.77 -7.06 58.40
CA LEU A 451 2.58 -7.52 59.15
C LEU A 451 2.98 -8.42 60.33
N TYR A 452 3.99 -9.30 60.12
CA TYR A 452 4.47 -10.14 61.19
C TYR A 452 5.06 -9.35 62.36
N LEU A 453 5.96 -8.39 62.08
CA LEU A 453 6.60 -7.54 63.11
C LEU A 453 5.56 -6.65 63.82
N PHE A 454 4.61 -6.08 63.03
CA PHE A 454 3.54 -5.27 63.59
C PHE A 454 2.67 -6.09 64.59
N LEU A 455 2.19 -7.26 64.20
CA LEU A 455 1.37 -8.12 65.06
C LEU A 455 2.19 -8.69 66.24
N LYS A 456 3.47 -8.91 66.09
CA LYS A 456 4.36 -9.34 67.14
C LYS A 456 4.55 -8.27 68.24
N ASN A 457 4.62 -7.01 67.87
CA ASN A 457 4.77 -5.93 68.83
C ASN A 457 3.51 -5.71 69.71
N TRP A 458 2.37 -6.20 69.23
CA TRP A 458 1.07 -6.09 69.91
C TRP A 458 0.59 -7.41 70.50
N ASP A 459 1.41 -8.48 70.49
CA ASP A 459 1.10 -9.85 70.91
C ASP A 459 -0.15 -10.46 70.22
N LEU A 460 -0.45 -9.99 69.01
CA LEU A 460 -1.64 -10.41 68.23
C LEU A 460 -1.28 -11.41 67.11
N GLN A 461 -0.24 -12.17 67.22
CA GLN A 461 0.24 -13.08 66.17
C GLN A 461 -0.79 -14.11 65.71
N ILE A 462 -1.75 -14.49 66.55
CA ILE A 462 -2.84 -15.44 66.25
C ILE A 462 -3.72 -14.91 65.10
N TYR A 463 -3.78 -13.59 64.86
CA TYR A 463 -4.55 -12.95 63.79
C TYR A 463 -3.79 -12.79 62.48
N TYR A 464 -2.55 -13.28 62.39
CA TYR A 464 -1.73 -13.10 61.20
C TYR A 464 -2.44 -13.51 59.90
N ARG A 465 -3.09 -14.70 59.89
CA ARG A 465 -3.84 -15.18 58.73
C ARG A 465 -5.00 -14.24 58.31
N ARG A 466 -5.69 -13.64 59.27
CA ARG A 466 -6.77 -12.67 59.00
C ARG A 466 -6.19 -11.34 58.50
N GLY A 467 -5.04 -10.90 59.04
CA GLY A 467 -4.34 -9.71 58.58
C GLY A 467 -3.83 -9.86 57.15
N VAL A 468 -3.31 -11.03 56.77
CA VAL A 468 -2.94 -11.35 55.39
C VAL A 468 -4.12 -11.17 54.44
N LEU A 469 -5.30 -11.75 54.79
CA LEU A 469 -6.48 -11.68 53.97
C LEU A 469 -6.97 -10.24 53.77
N VAL A 470 -7.01 -9.44 54.86
CA VAL A 470 -7.42 -8.04 54.79
C VAL A 470 -6.43 -7.21 53.94
N LEU A 471 -5.14 -7.39 54.17
CA LEU A 471 -4.10 -6.68 53.42
C LEU A 471 -4.14 -7.03 51.93
N SER A 472 -4.34 -8.33 51.59
CA SER A 472 -4.47 -8.77 50.20
C SER A 472 -5.67 -8.14 49.51
N LEU A 473 -6.83 -8.06 50.21
CA LEU A 473 -8.03 -7.40 49.67
C LEU A 473 -7.82 -5.88 49.43
N VAL A 474 -7.11 -5.21 50.35
CA VAL A 474 -6.81 -3.78 50.19
C VAL A 474 -5.89 -3.56 48.95
N PHE A 475 -4.79 -4.35 48.84
CA PHE A 475 -3.91 -4.23 47.71
C PHE A 475 -4.55 -4.65 46.38
N ALA A 476 -5.39 -5.69 46.39
CA ALA A 476 -6.22 -6.03 45.24
C ALA A 476 -7.12 -4.87 44.80
N GLY A 477 -7.72 -4.16 45.77
CA GLY A 477 -8.50 -2.95 45.52
C GLY A 477 -7.65 -1.80 44.92
N ILE A 478 -6.43 -1.61 45.44
CA ILE A 478 -5.51 -0.59 44.92
C ILE A 478 -5.13 -0.90 43.46
N ILE A 479 -4.70 -2.14 43.18
CA ILE A 479 -4.34 -2.58 41.82
C ILE A 479 -5.53 -2.49 40.87
N TYR A 480 -6.74 -2.87 41.38
CA TYR A 480 -7.96 -2.72 40.61
C TYR A 480 -8.25 -1.25 40.24
N MET A 481 -8.14 -0.32 41.20
CA MET A 481 -8.33 1.10 40.94
C MET A 481 -7.29 1.68 39.97
N MET A 482 -6.04 1.27 40.09
CA MET A 482 -4.97 1.63 39.13
C MET A 482 -5.28 1.14 37.73
N GLY A 483 -5.88 -0.05 37.59
CA GLY A 483 -6.25 -0.63 36.30
C GLY A 483 -7.52 -0.05 35.69
N ILE A 484 -8.28 0.79 36.39
CA ILE A 484 -9.52 1.36 35.84
C ILE A 484 -9.27 2.31 34.66
N SER A 485 -8.20 3.09 34.72
CA SER A 485 -7.83 4.05 33.67
C SER A 485 -7.32 3.37 32.39
N THR A 486 -6.80 2.15 32.49
CA THR A 486 -6.23 1.40 31.37
C THR A 486 -7.24 0.46 30.69
N ARG A 487 -8.48 0.40 31.17
CA ARG A 487 -9.53 -0.48 30.64
C ARG A 487 -10.36 0.19 29.57
N PHE A 488 -10.54 -0.50 28.45
CA PHE A 488 -11.56 -0.16 27.47
C PHE A 488 -12.95 -0.51 28.01
N ARG A 489 -13.90 0.41 27.85
CA ARG A 489 -15.27 0.28 28.37
C ARG A 489 -16.32 0.10 27.29
N SER A 490 -15.97 0.50 26.07
CA SER A 490 -16.82 0.45 24.88
C SER A 490 -16.03 -0.16 23.73
N THR A 491 -16.67 -0.35 22.60
CA THR A 491 -16.00 -0.62 21.32
C THR A 491 -14.97 0.48 21.08
N PHE A 492 -13.78 0.11 20.66
CA PHE A 492 -12.70 1.05 20.42
C PHE A 492 -12.02 0.78 19.07
N PHE A 493 -11.47 1.85 18.54
CA PHE A 493 -10.78 1.88 17.26
C PHE A 493 -9.32 2.26 17.47
N THR A 494 -8.45 1.53 16.79
CA THR A 494 -7.15 2.08 16.43
C THR A 494 -7.16 2.36 14.94
N TYR A 495 -6.62 3.52 14.51
CA TYR A 495 -6.66 3.93 13.12
C TYR A 495 -5.37 4.59 12.67
N ALA A 496 -5.12 4.51 11.37
CA ALA A 496 -4.12 5.28 10.67
C ALA A 496 -4.77 5.86 9.41
N SER A 497 -4.82 7.19 9.32
CA SER A 497 -5.49 7.90 8.23
C SER A 497 -4.48 8.61 7.35
N ILE A 498 -4.67 8.52 6.05
CA ILE A 498 -3.95 9.26 5.02
C ILE A 498 -4.97 10.19 4.37
N ARG A 499 -4.77 11.50 4.52
CA ARG A 499 -5.56 12.53 3.86
C ARG A 499 -4.74 13.14 2.74
N ASP A 500 -5.08 12.79 1.51
CA ASP A 500 -4.48 13.36 0.32
C ASP A 500 -5.34 14.53 -0.18
N VAL A 501 -4.72 15.71 -0.30
CA VAL A 501 -5.42 16.95 -0.62
C VAL A 501 -4.86 17.53 -1.89
N THR A 502 -5.73 17.67 -2.88
CA THR A 502 -5.44 18.41 -4.12
C THR A 502 -6.19 19.74 -4.16
N SER A 503 -5.99 20.55 -5.20
CA SER A 503 -6.76 21.77 -5.42
C SER A 503 -8.26 21.50 -5.51
N ASP A 504 -8.67 20.34 -6.04
CA ASP A 504 -10.04 20.07 -6.44
C ASP A 504 -10.77 19.16 -5.46
N TYR A 505 -10.06 18.22 -4.83
CA TYR A 505 -10.68 17.23 -3.94
C TYR A 505 -9.79 16.82 -2.77
N VAL A 506 -10.43 16.20 -1.78
CA VAL A 506 -9.82 15.58 -0.61
C VAL A 506 -10.15 14.09 -0.63
N THR A 507 -9.14 13.24 -0.56
CA THR A 507 -9.28 11.80 -0.42
C THR A 507 -8.83 11.36 0.96
N ASP A 508 -9.74 10.76 1.73
CA ASP A 508 -9.46 10.17 3.04
C ASP A 508 -9.38 8.65 2.91
N THR A 509 -8.20 8.07 3.09
CA THR A 509 -8.02 6.62 3.21
C THR A 509 -7.65 6.29 4.64
N THR A 510 -8.55 5.60 5.35
CA THR A 510 -8.38 5.31 6.77
C THR A 510 -8.39 3.81 7.02
N TYR A 511 -7.29 3.30 7.54
CA TYR A 511 -7.20 1.94 8.04
C TYR A 511 -7.67 1.90 9.48
N VAL A 512 -8.62 1.03 9.79
CA VAL A 512 -9.18 0.91 11.14
C VAL A 512 -9.14 -0.52 11.64
N ASN A 513 -8.83 -0.68 12.92
CA ASN A 513 -9.00 -1.92 13.66
C ASN A 513 -10.11 -1.73 14.70
N VAL A 514 -11.20 -2.45 14.51
CA VAL A 514 -12.36 -2.41 15.40
C VAL A 514 -12.28 -3.56 16.40
N ARG A 515 -12.32 -3.23 17.68
CA ARG A 515 -12.26 -4.22 18.78
C ARG A 515 -13.35 -3.94 19.82
N ASN A 516 -13.94 -5.00 20.35
CA ASN A 516 -14.89 -4.89 21.46
C ASN A 516 -14.31 -5.61 22.68
N PRO A 517 -14.24 -4.98 23.85
CA PRO A 517 -13.72 -5.61 25.06
C PRO A 517 -14.65 -6.69 25.67
N TYR A 518 -15.85 -6.85 25.11
CA TYR A 518 -16.86 -7.77 25.62
C TYR A 518 -17.27 -8.80 24.56
N ASN A 519 -17.53 -10.03 25.01
CA ASN A 519 -18.12 -11.07 24.15
C ASN A 519 -19.63 -10.87 24.02
N ARG A 520 -20.04 -9.84 23.30
CA ARG A 520 -21.44 -9.49 23.00
C ARG A 520 -21.51 -8.78 21.65
N PRO A 521 -22.64 -8.83 20.95
CA PRO A 521 -22.80 -8.06 19.71
C PRO A 521 -22.48 -6.58 19.94
N TYR A 522 -21.87 -5.95 18.95
CA TYR A 522 -21.56 -4.53 18.92
C TYR A 522 -21.84 -3.96 17.53
N TYR A 523 -22.04 -2.67 17.46
CA TYR A 523 -22.17 -1.97 16.20
C TYR A 523 -21.41 -0.65 16.25
N VAL A 524 -21.10 -0.15 15.06
CA VAL A 524 -20.42 1.12 14.83
C VAL A 524 -21.04 1.78 13.61
N ASP A 525 -21.43 3.03 13.78
CA ASP A 525 -21.99 3.84 12.71
C ASP A 525 -20.90 4.76 12.14
N LEU A 526 -20.60 4.55 10.88
CA LEU A 526 -19.72 5.39 10.08
C LEU A 526 -20.53 6.45 9.35
N ALA A 527 -19.90 7.51 8.93
CA ALA A 527 -20.49 8.51 8.06
C ALA A 527 -20.87 7.87 6.70
N PRO A 528 -22.00 8.25 6.09
CA PRO A 528 -22.56 7.55 4.92
C PRO A 528 -21.69 7.66 3.67
N GLU A 529 -20.86 8.69 3.60
CA GLU A 529 -19.93 8.93 2.48
C GLU A 529 -18.73 7.98 2.44
N TYR A 530 -18.49 7.20 3.51
CA TYR A 530 -17.37 6.27 3.54
C TYR A 530 -17.72 4.90 2.96
N SER A 531 -16.92 4.44 2.02
CA SER A 531 -16.91 3.05 1.59
C SER A 531 -16.13 2.18 2.57
N VAL A 532 -16.47 0.91 2.69
CA VAL A 532 -15.90 -0.01 3.67
C VAL A 532 -15.41 -1.27 2.99
N LEU A 533 -14.11 -1.48 2.97
CA LEU A 533 -13.48 -2.70 2.46
C LEU A 533 -12.87 -3.50 3.61
N PRO A 534 -13.33 -4.74 3.88
CA PRO A 534 -12.69 -5.62 4.85
C PRO A 534 -11.27 -6.00 4.44
N ILE A 535 -10.36 -6.07 5.42
CA ILE A 535 -8.99 -6.54 5.24
C ILE A 535 -8.83 -7.83 6.04
N THR A 536 -8.63 -8.94 5.36
CA THR A 536 -8.57 -10.27 5.97
C THR A 536 -7.26 -10.97 5.64
N SER A 537 -6.82 -11.86 6.54
CA SER A 537 -5.65 -12.67 6.28
C SER A 537 -5.98 -13.79 5.30
N SER A 538 -5.24 -13.90 4.22
CA SER A 538 -5.30 -15.06 3.32
C SER A 538 -4.47 -16.20 3.87
N TYR A 539 -4.77 -16.67 5.06
CA TYR A 539 -4.11 -17.88 5.51
C TYR A 539 -4.72 -19.08 4.79
N TRP A 540 -3.90 -20.05 4.41
CA TRP A 540 -4.22 -21.30 3.69
C TRP A 540 -5.39 -22.07 4.30
N GLY A 541 -6.53 -21.45 4.45
CA GLY A 541 -7.80 -22.03 4.80
C GLY A 541 -8.49 -22.51 3.53
N GLY A 542 -9.04 -23.71 3.55
CA GLY A 542 -9.77 -24.21 2.41
C GLY A 542 -10.89 -23.26 1.99
N TYR A 543 -11.24 -23.34 0.72
CA TYR A 543 -12.34 -22.55 0.16
C TYR A 543 -13.60 -22.73 0.99
N GLY A 544 -14.26 -21.64 1.30
CA GLY A 544 -15.54 -21.67 1.96
C GLY A 544 -16.53 -22.53 1.21
N ASN A 545 -17.41 -23.18 1.91
CA ASN A 545 -18.45 -23.96 1.31
C ASN A 545 -19.83 -23.34 1.58
N TRP A 546 -20.81 -23.68 0.78
CA TRP A 546 -22.18 -23.20 0.94
C TRP A 546 -22.78 -23.51 2.33
N GLU A 547 -22.33 -24.57 2.99
CA GLU A 547 -22.79 -24.95 4.32
C GLU A 547 -22.40 -23.89 5.36
N GLU A 548 -21.21 -23.32 5.24
CA GLU A 548 -20.74 -22.27 6.15
C GLU A 548 -21.45 -20.94 5.90
N LEU A 549 -21.67 -20.57 4.63
CA LEU A 549 -22.44 -19.35 4.29
C LEU A 549 -23.91 -19.42 4.78
N THR A 550 -24.44 -20.62 4.90
CA THR A 550 -25.84 -20.87 5.33
C THR A 550 -25.95 -21.22 6.82
N ALA A 551 -24.84 -21.34 7.54
CA ALA A 551 -24.85 -21.68 8.97
C ALA A 551 -25.65 -20.64 9.78
N GLU A 552 -26.44 -21.12 10.75
CA GLU A 552 -27.30 -20.24 11.56
C GLU A 552 -26.51 -19.34 12.55
N THR A 553 -25.26 -19.66 12.84
CA THR A 553 -24.43 -18.92 13.82
C THR A 553 -22.97 -18.79 13.42
N PRO A 554 -22.65 -18.25 12.22
CA PRO A 554 -21.26 -17.99 11.86
C PRO A 554 -20.71 -16.84 12.69
N TRP A 555 -19.38 -16.70 12.72
CA TRP A 555 -18.74 -15.44 13.09
C TRP A 555 -19.04 -14.44 11.97
N GLN A 556 -19.95 -13.54 12.23
CA GLN A 556 -20.49 -12.70 11.19
C GLN A 556 -20.17 -11.23 11.48
N THR A 557 -19.67 -10.58 10.44
CA THR A 557 -19.62 -9.13 10.35
C THR A 557 -20.63 -8.68 9.31
N GLU A 558 -21.54 -7.85 9.73
CA GLU A 558 -22.62 -7.30 8.91
C GLU A 558 -22.33 -5.84 8.60
N ILE A 559 -22.40 -5.46 7.34
CA ILE A 559 -22.20 -4.09 6.86
C ILE A 559 -23.51 -3.65 6.23
N VAL A 560 -24.16 -2.68 6.81
CA VAL A 560 -25.46 -2.14 6.37
C VAL A 560 -25.26 -0.72 5.87
N ALA A 561 -25.39 -0.53 4.57
CA ALA A 561 -25.34 0.78 3.95
C ALA A 561 -26.75 1.40 3.88
N THR A 562 -26.91 2.61 4.42
CA THR A 562 -28.14 3.40 4.35
C THR A 562 -27.79 4.84 3.94
N GLU A 563 -28.77 5.63 3.54
CA GLU A 563 -28.55 7.06 3.25
C GLU A 563 -28.02 7.86 4.44
N GLU A 564 -28.26 7.37 5.67
CA GLU A 564 -27.88 8.08 6.89
C GLU A 564 -26.53 7.66 7.47
N HIS A 565 -26.11 6.40 7.26
CA HIS A 565 -24.88 5.84 7.83
C HIS A 565 -24.51 4.51 7.18
N VAL A 566 -23.24 4.14 7.30
CA VAL A 566 -22.76 2.78 7.05
C VAL A 566 -22.49 2.13 8.41
N ARG A 567 -23.24 1.08 8.75
CA ARG A 567 -23.12 0.38 10.03
C ARG A 567 -22.30 -0.89 9.89
N ILE A 568 -21.25 -1.02 10.70
CA ILE A 568 -20.53 -2.27 10.90
C ILE A 568 -21.04 -2.91 12.17
N GLN A 569 -21.59 -4.12 12.08
CA GLN A 569 -22.12 -4.87 13.21
C GLN A 569 -21.39 -6.21 13.35
N GLY A 570 -20.81 -6.47 14.51
CA GLY A 570 -20.17 -7.74 14.84
C GLY A 570 -21.06 -8.63 15.69
N GLN A 571 -21.26 -9.89 15.25
CA GLN A 571 -22.02 -10.91 15.98
C GLN A 571 -21.15 -12.14 16.22
N ASN A 572 -21.28 -12.75 17.39
CA ASN A 572 -20.52 -13.94 17.80
C ASN A 572 -18.98 -13.80 17.75
N ILE A 573 -18.48 -12.57 17.80
CA ILE A 573 -17.04 -12.27 17.75
C ILE A 573 -16.49 -12.31 19.18
N PRO A 574 -15.42 -13.08 19.46
CA PRO A 574 -14.79 -13.10 20.79
C PRO A 574 -14.28 -11.71 21.21
N ALA A 575 -14.25 -11.46 22.52
CA ALA A 575 -13.71 -10.20 23.04
C ALA A 575 -12.28 -9.96 22.58
N PHE A 576 -11.96 -8.70 22.26
CA PHE A 576 -10.67 -8.24 21.76
C PHE A 576 -10.22 -8.81 20.40
N THR A 577 -11.09 -9.52 19.67
CA THR A 577 -10.77 -9.92 18.30
C THR A 577 -10.70 -8.69 17.41
N SER A 578 -9.61 -8.53 16.70
CA SER A 578 -9.40 -7.46 15.72
C SER A 578 -10.21 -7.70 14.46
N ARG A 579 -10.81 -6.65 13.92
CA ARG A 579 -11.41 -6.60 12.60
C ARG A 579 -10.87 -5.37 11.87
N TYR A 580 -10.21 -5.61 10.75
CA TYR A 580 -9.54 -4.57 9.98
C TYR A 580 -10.40 -4.18 8.79
N PHE A 581 -10.48 -2.87 8.56
CA PHE A 581 -11.19 -2.31 7.41
C PHE A 581 -10.37 -1.17 6.82
N ARG A 582 -10.47 -1.02 5.51
CA ARG A 582 -10.10 0.19 4.79
C ARG A 582 -11.37 1.00 4.56
N LEU A 583 -11.38 2.22 5.03
CA LEU A 583 -12.44 3.19 4.82
C LEU A 583 -11.93 4.21 3.82
N GLU A 584 -12.72 4.54 2.81
CA GLU A 584 -12.38 5.54 1.81
C GLU A 584 -13.53 6.52 1.65
N ASN A 585 -13.19 7.78 1.60
CA ASN A 585 -14.09 8.87 1.26
C ASN A 585 -13.39 9.84 0.32
N LYS A 586 -14.13 10.37 -0.63
CA LYS A 586 -13.67 11.41 -1.54
C LYS A 586 -14.69 12.53 -1.56
N SER A 587 -14.22 13.76 -1.43
CA SER A 587 -15.05 14.96 -1.39
C SER A 587 -14.37 16.11 -2.12
N ASP A 588 -15.15 17.04 -2.65
CA ASP A 588 -14.62 18.27 -3.26
C ASP A 588 -13.90 19.11 -2.20
N ASN A 589 -12.76 19.70 -2.55
CA ASN A 589 -12.01 20.62 -1.70
C ASN A 589 -12.62 22.03 -1.67
N VAL A 590 -13.85 22.11 -1.18
CA VAL A 590 -14.62 23.39 -1.11
C VAL A 590 -13.94 24.39 -0.18
N GLU A 591 -13.30 23.93 0.88
CA GLU A 591 -12.64 24.78 1.87
C GLU A 591 -11.24 25.23 1.45
N GLN A 592 -10.73 24.73 0.30
CA GLN A 592 -9.39 25.01 -0.20
C GLN A 592 -8.32 24.78 0.88
N ILE A 593 -8.46 23.67 1.62
CA ILE A 593 -7.46 23.19 2.58
C ILE A 593 -6.31 22.49 1.87
N GLY A 594 -5.22 22.23 2.57
CA GLY A 594 -4.08 21.50 2.04
C GLY A 594 -2.78 22.29 2.12
N PHE A 595 -1.87 21.97 1.28
CA PHE A 595 -0.63 22.71 1.10
C PHE A 595 -0.61 23.31 -0.30
N ASP A 596 -0.14 24.53 -0.40
CA ASP A 596 0.02 25.24 -1.67
C ASP A 596 1.42 25.84 -1.75
N GLY A 597 1.92 26.00 -2.97
CA GLY A 597 3.21 26.62 -3.21
C GLY A 597 3.88 26.11 -4.48
N THR A 598 5.17 26.38 -4.57
CA THR A 598 6.02 26.01 -5.72
C THR A 598 7.28 25.33 -5.21
N VAL A 599 7.72 24.31 -5.92
CA VAL A 599 9.01 23.66 -5.70
C VAL A 599 9.87 23.84 -6.93
N ASP A 600 10.96 24.60 -6.80
CA ASP A 600 11.94 24.77 -7.87
C ASP A 600 13.12 23.84 -7.61
N TYR A 601 13.49 23.01 -8.58
CA TYR A 601 14.61 22.07 -8.41
C TYR A 601 15.45 22.01 -9.70
N PHE A 602 16.70 22.51 -9.62
CA PHE A 602 17.60 22.53 -10.76
C PHE A 602 19.06 22.39 -10.32
N GLU A 603 19.82 21.48 -10.96
CA GLU A 603 21.24 21.21 -10.69
C GLU A 603 21.57 20.97 -9.20
N GLY A 604 20.67 20.30 -8.48
CA GLY A 604 20.85 19.99 -7.05
C GLY A 604 20.56 21.14 -6.09
N GLU A 605 20.06 22.28 -6.60
CA GLU A 605 19.59 23.40 -5.78
C GLU A 605 18.08 23.36 -5.66
N ILE A 606 17.56 23.62 -4.46
CA ILE A 606 16.14 23.70 -4.19
C ILE A 606 15.70 25.12 -3.87
N GLY A 607 14.52 25.51 -4.36
CA GLY A 607 13.88 26.80 -4.12
C GLY A 607 12.37 26.68 -4.08
N GLY A 608 11.68 27.83 -4.08
CA GLY A 608 10.24 27.90 -3.98
C GLY A 608 9.74 28.05 -2.55
N SER A 609 8.44 27.92 -2.33
CA SER A 609 7.84 28.09 -1.02
C SER A 609 6.63 27.19 -0.83
N VAL A 610 6.34 26.85 0.41
CA VAL A 610 5.20 26.01 0.83
C VAL A 610 4.39 26.74 1.90
N THR A 611 3.07 26.76 1.74
CA THR A 611 2.12 27.36 2.70
C THR A 611 1.18 26.30 3.26
N ASN A 612 0.98 26.31 4.58
CA ASN A 612 0.01 25.45 5.26
C ASN A 612 -1.37 26.14 5.25
N HIS A 613 -2.31 25.63 4.46
CA HIS A 613 -3.70 26.10 4.40
C HIS A 613 -4.66 25.30 5.30
N PHE A 614 -4.17 24.32 6.05
CA PHE A 614 -5.01 23.69 7.08
C PHE A 614 -5.33 24.69 8.20
N PRO A 615 -6.53 24.62 8.80
CA PRO A 615 -6.93 25.52 9.89
C PRO A 615 -6.24 25.23 11.23
N PHE A 616 -5.23 24.35 11.24
CA PHE A 616 -4.48 23.91 12.41
C PHE A 616 -2.99 23.76 12.08
N PRO A 617 -2.11 23.78 13.12
CA PRO A 617 -0.71 23.53 12.92
C PRO A 617 -0.42 22.07 12.58
N VAL A 618 0.63 21.83 11.81
CA VAL A 618 1.09 20.51 11.40
C VAL A 618 2.52 20.26 11.92
N GLU A 619 2.82 18.97 12.11
CA GLU A 619 4.11 18.50 12.63
C GLU A 619 4.84 17.63 11.61
N ASN A 620 6.15 17.55 11.72
CA ASN A 620 7.02 16.73 10.87
C ASN A 620 6.77 16.99 9.36
N ALA A 621 6.49 18.25 8.99
CA ALA A 621 6.32 18.60 7.59
C ALA A 621 7.61 18.39 6.80
N ALA A 622 7.51 17.75 5.65
CA ALA A 622 8.63 17.51 4.74
C ALA A 622 8.17 17.57 3.29
N VAL A 623 8.99 18.11 2.42
CA VAL A 623 8.82 18.02 0.96
C VAL A 623 9.69 16.88 0.47
N MET A 624 9.09 15.93 -0.23
CA MET A 624 9.77 14.78 -0.83
C MET A 624 9.77 14.92 -2.35
N LEU A 625 10.93 14.81 -2.93
CA LEU A 625 11.18 14.65 -4.36
C LEU A 625 11.73 13.24 -4.59
N TYR A 626 11.78 12.79 -5.82
CA TYR A 626 12.39 11.50 -6.12
C TYR A 626 13.87 11.47 -5.66
N GLY A 627 14.17 10.65 -4.65
CA GLY A 627 15.52 10.54 -4.08
C GLY A 627 15.97 11.72 -3.21
N ASN A 628 15.16 12.77 -3.06
CA ASN A 628 15.53 13.99 -2.32
C ASN A 628 14.42 14.40 -1.35
N MET A 629 14.77 15.07 -0.25
CA MET A 629 13.80 15.65 0.68
C MET A 629 14.29 16.92 1.37
N VAL A 630 13.33 17.72 1.83
CA VAL A 630 13.56 18.90 2.66
C VAL A 630 12.70 18.78 3.92
N LEU A 631 13.33 18.90 5.11
CA LEU A 631 12.65 18.83 6.40
C LEU A 631 12.19 20.23 6.82
N LEU A 632 10.88 20.45 6.85
CA LEU A 632 10.29 21.72 7.28
C LEU A 632 9.92 21.71 8.78
N GLY A 633 9.64 20.53 9.35
CA GLY A 633 9.27 20.37 10.75
C GLY A 633 7.87 20.90 11.07
N HIS A 634 7.75 21.67 12.17
CA HIS A 634 6.48 22.28 12.56
C HIS A 634 6.09 23.46 11.66
N MET A 635 4.81 23.55 11.30
CA MET A 635 4.22 24.69 10.56
C MET A 635 2.90 25.11 11.19
N GLU A 636 2.79 26.39 11.53
CA GLU A 636 1.54 26.99 12.01
C GLU A 636 0.49 27.12 10.90
N ALA A 637 -0.76 27.25 11.27
CA ALA A 637 -1.84 27.53 10.31
C ALA A 637 -1.58 28.84 9.56
N GLY A 638 -1.57 28.79 8.22
CA GLY A 638 -1.29 29.93 7.35
C GLY A 638 0.19 30.32 7.25
N GLU A 639 1.10 29.54 7.81
CA GLU A 639 2.55 29.79 7.72
C GLU A 639 3.07 29.40 6.33
N THR A 640 3.93 30.30 5.78
CA THR A 640 4.67 30.03 4.55
C THR A 640 6.15 29.87 4.88
N LYS A 641 6.77 28.81 4.36
CA LYS A 641 8.21 28.53 4.47
C LYS A 641 8.88 28.56 3.11
N ASN A 642 10.07 29.18 3.04
CA ASN A 642 10.87 29.22 1.82
C ASN A 642 11.81 28.02 1.82
N LEU A 643 11.76 27.18 0.78
CA LEU A 643 12.55 25.95 0.69
C LEU A 643 14.04 26.19 0.60
N ALA A 644 14.48 27.33 0.04
CA ALA A 644 15.89 27.70 -0.03
C ALA A 644 16.55 27.95 1.34
N ASP A 645 15.76 28.11 2.42
CA ASP A 645 16.26 28.31 3.78
C ASP A 645 16.56 26.97 4.50
N TYR A 646 16.29 25.84 3.86
CA TYR A 646 16.42 24.49 4.41
C TYR A 646 17.43 23.65 3.63
N GLU A 647 18.00 22.64 4.28
CA GLU A 647 18.95 21.72 3.65
C GLU A 647 18.23 20.69 2.79
N LEU A 648 18.70 20.52 1.56
CA LEU A 648 18.30 19.44 0.67
C LEU A 648 19.06 18.17 1.05
N MET A 649 18.34 17.14 1.42
CA MET A 649 18.90 15.83 1.80
C MET A 649 18.63 14.81 0.69
N ARG A 650 19.65 14.06 0.29
CA ARG A 650 19.54 12.97 -0.68
C ARG A 650 19.49 11.63 0.04
N PHE A 651 18.41 10.88 -0.14
CA PHE A 651 18.17 9.61 0.53
C PHE A 651 18.27 8.42 -0.42
N PRO A 652 18.56 7.19 0.08
CA PRO A 652 18.62 5.98 -0.73
C PRO A 652 17.21 5.58 -1.19
N LEU A 653 17.04 5.29 -2.47
CA LEU A 653 15.81 4.75 -3.01
C LEU A 653 15.49 3.39 -2.39
N GLY A 654 14.21 3.07 -2.25
CA GLY A 654 13.75 1.79 -1.70
C GLY A 654 13.95 1.61 -0.19
N ASN A 655 14.58 2.57 0.51
CA ASN A 655 14.78 2.51 1.96
C ASN A 655 13.81 3.46 2.70
N SER A 656 12.50 3.18 2.57
CA SER A 656 11.42 3.96 3.19
C SER A 656 11.57 4.10 4.70
N TYR A 657 12.11 3.07 5.34
CA TYR A 657 12.33 3.01 6.78
C TYR A 657 13.24 4.14 7.29
N VAL A 658 14.41 4.32 6.69
CA VAL A 658 15.36 5.36 7.12
C VAL A 658 14.82 6.76 6.87
N VAL A 659 14.13 6.95 5.76
CA VAL A 659 13.48 8.22 5.40
C VAL A 659 12.37 8.56 6.39
N ALA A 660 11.49 7.61 6.69
CA ALA A 660 10.39 7.81 7.63
C ALA A 660 10.90 8.15 9.04
N ASP A 661 11.89 7.43 9.54
CA ASP A 661 12.50 7.70 10.85
C ASP A 661 13.16 9.08 10.90
N ARG A 662 13.75 9.53 9.80
CA ARG A 662 14.37 10.85 9.72
C ARG A 662 13.33 11.97 9.77
N ILE A 663 12.22 11.84 9.04
CA ILE A 663 11.14 12.83 9.01
C ILE A 663 10.43 12.91 10.35
N THR A 664 10.14 11.77 10.97
CA THR A 664 9.35 11.71 12.21
C THR A 664 10.17 11.89 13.50
N GLY A 665 11.51 11.86 13.39
CA GLY A 665 12.42 11.96 14.53
C GLY A 665 12.48 10.69 15.39
N GLU A 666 11.98 9.53 14.93
CA GLU A 666 11.99 8.28 15.69
C GLU A 666 13.43 7.88 16.10
N ARG A 667 14.39 8.04 15.22
CA ARG A 667 15.81 7.73 15.46
C ARG A 667 16.47 8.56 16.55
N ASP A 668 15.91 9.70 16.93
CA ASP A 668 16.48 10.59 17.97
C ASP A 668 16.29 9.99 19.38
N PHE A 669 15.45 8.98 19.50
CA PHE A 669 15.22 8.22 20.72
C PHE A 669 16.20 7.03 20.80
N GLY A 670 17.33 7.18 21.44
CA GLY A 670 18.47 6.23 21.41
C GLY A 670 18.24 4.77 21.82
N ALA A 671 17.15 4.42 22.47
CA ALA A 671 16.75 3.04 22.79
C ALA A 671 15.23 2.94 22.84
N THR A 672 14.67 1.80 22.43
CA THR A 672 13.25 1.50 22.47
C THR A 672 12.68 1.75 23.87
N ASP A 673 11.97 2.84 24.06
CA ASP A 673 11.33 3.21 25.33
C ASP A 673 9.82 3.17 25.20
N ILE A 674 9.25 2.00 25.37
CA ILE A 674 7.79 1.77 25.32
C ILE A 674 7.00 2.56 26.38
N ASN A 675 7.65 3.19 27.35
CA ASN A 675 7.00 4.05 28.33
C ASN A 675 7.07 5.55 27.94
N ASN A 676 7.79 5.88 26.90
CA ASN A 676 7.90 7.24 26.40
C ASN A 676 6.84 7.49 25.32
N LYS A 677 5.87 8.37 25.61
CA LYS A 677 4.78 8.69 24.70
C LYS A 677 5.25 9.38 23.41
N GLU A 678 6.27 10.22 23.50
CA GLU A 678 6.83 10.91 22.34
C GLU A 678 7.50 9.92 21.40
N TYR A 679 8.26 8.96 21.95
CA TYR A 679 8.85 7.88 21.18
C TYR A 679 7.77 7.05 20.45
N LEU A 680 6.72 6.63 21.18
CA LEU A 680 5.65 5.83 20.59
C LEU A 680 4.89 6.57 19.49
N LEU A 681 4.64 7.87 19.67
CA LEU A 681 4.01 8.70 18.65
C LEU A 681 4.91 8.87 17.41
N ALA A 682 6.22 9.09 17.62
CA ALA A 682 7.18 9.15 16.52
C ALA A 682 7.24 7.82 15.75
N MET A 683 7.24 6.70 16.46
CA MET A 683 7.21 5.35 15.88
C MET A 683 5.92 5.10 15.06
N GLU A 684 4.76 5.52 15.56
CA GLU A 684 3.49 5.37 14.85
C GLU A 684 3.45 6.22 13.57
N ARG A 685 3.95 7.46 13.64
CA ARG A 685 4.11 8.33 12.48
C ARG A 685 5.09 7.73 11.47
N SER A 686 6.23 7.19 11.93
CA SER A 686 7.21 6.52 11.08
C SER A 686 6.60 5.29 10.39
N ASN A 687 5.86 4.45 11.11
CA ASN A 687 5.20 3.29 10.53
C ASN A 687 4.16 3.70 9.46
N LEU A 688 3.38 4.76 9.70
CA LEU A 688 2.41 5.24 8.73
C LEU A 688 3.10 5.82 7.48
N LEU A 689 4.15 6.61 7.67
CA LEU A 689 4.90 7.18 6.54
C LEU A 689 5.61 6.10 5.73
N LYS A 690 6.23 5.13 6.38
CA LYS A 690 6.80 3.96 5.72
C LYS A 690 5.75 3.21 4.89
N PHE A 691 4.60 2.91 5.51
CA PHE A 691 3.50 2.26 4.81
C PHE A 691 3.04 3.06 3.58
N TYR A 692 2.95 4.39 3.71
CA TYR A 692 2.62 5.28 2.60
C TYR A 692 3.66 5.22 1.48
N MET A 693 4.94 5.33 1.82
CA MET A 693 6.01 5.27 0.84
C MET A 693 6.03 3.92 0.09
N ASP A 694 5.87 2.80 0.81
CA ASP A 694 5.93 1.47 0.24
C ASP A 694 4.69 1.14 -0.64
N ASN A 695 3.54 1.75 -0.37
CA ASN A 695 2.29 1.40 -1.05
C ASN A 695 1.76 2.48 -2.00
N TYR A 696 2.12 3.74 -1.80
CA TYR A 696 1.58 4.89 -2.54
C TYR A 696 2.63 5.65 -3.35
N LEU A 697 3.89 5.70 -2.91
CA LEU A 697 4.99 6.40 -3.61
C LEU A 697 5.90 5.45 -4.40
N THR A 698 5.38 4.39 -4.94
CA THR A 698 6.18 3.43 -5.69
C THR A 698 6.44 3.90 -7.12
N GLY A 699 7.71 3.97 -7.49
CA GLY A 699 8.18 4.38 -8.81
C GLY A 699 8.64 5.84 -8.87
N TYR A 700 9.09 6.25 -10.05
CA TYR A 700 9.48 7.63 -10.31
C TYR A 700 8.25 8.53 -10.39
N THR A 701 8.24 9.62 -9.63
CA THR A 701 7.25 10.69 -9.73
C THR A 701 7.95 12.01 -10.06
N ALA A 702 7.44 12.76 -11.06
CA ALA A 702 7.97 14.08 -11.42
C ALA A 702 7.56 15.14 -10.38
N ASP A 703 6.42 14.93 -9.70
CA ASP A 703 5.90 15.85 -8.71
C ASP A 703 6.55 15.66 -7.34
N ALA A 704 6.65 16.76 -6.58
CA ALA A 704 6.98 16.70 -5.17
C ALA A 704 5.76 16.27 -4.35
N ARG A 705 6.01 15.55 -3.26
CA ARG A 705 5.01 15.24 -2.25
C ARG A 705 5.32 15.98 -0.97
N LEU A 706 4.39 16.81 -0.52
CA LEU A 706 4.44 17.35 0.82
C LEU A 706 3.73 16.38 1.76
N ILE A 707 4.39 16.07 2.87
CA ILE A 707 3.90 15.16 3.91
C ILE A 707 3.99 15.90 5.24
N ALA A 708 2.95 15.77 6.06
CA ALA A 708 2.93 16.27 7.43
C ALA A 708 1.98 15.43 8.29
N PHE A 709 2.00 15.63 9.61
CA PHE A 709 1.09 14.98 10.53
C PHE A 709 0.24 16.01 11.26
N SER A 710 -1.04 15.70 11.47
CA SER A 710 -1.90 16.54 12.30
C SER A 710 -1.40 16.55 13.74
N SER A 711 -1.35 17.75 14.33
CA SER A 711 -1.00 17.95 15.75
C SER A 711 -2.19 17.78 16.69
N GLN A 712 -3.40 17.79 16.14
CA GLN A 712 -4.64 17.67 16.90
C GLN A 712 -5.12 16.21 16.89
N LYS A 713 -5.78 15.79 17.99
CA LYS A 713 -6.70 14.64 17.93
C LYS A 713 -7.88 15.12 17.09
N GLU A 714 -7.74 14.96 15.78
CA GLU A 714 -8.82 15.28 14.86
C GLU A 714 -10.08 14.52 15.27
N GLU A 715 -11.20 15.21 15.17
CA GLU A 715 -12.50 14.55 15.20
C GLU A 715 -12.43 13.48 14.12
N THR A 716 -12.63 12.23 14.50
CA THR A 716 -12.60 11.09 13.57
C THR A 716 -13.77 11.27 12.60
N LEU A 717 -13.48 11.84 11.42
CA LEU A 717 -14.49 12.22 10.43
C LEU A 717 -15.29 11.02 9.93
N PHE A 718 -14.68 9.83 9.99
CA PHE A 718 -15.33 8.58 9.58
C PHE A 718 -16.40 8.09 10.56
N LEU A 719 -16.47 8.61 11.80
CA LEU A 719 -17.48 8.20 12.78
C LEU A 719 -18.67 9.16 12.78
N LYS A 720 -19.86 8.61 12.61
CA LYS A 720 -21.09 9.37 12.77
C LYS A 720 -21.36 9.77 14.24
N ASP A 721 -21.09 8.84 15.16
CA ASP A 721 -21.27 9.02 16.60
C ASP A 721 -19.95 9.07 17.36
N LYS A 722 -19.74 10.10 18.18
CA LYS A 722 -18.53 10.28 19.02
C LYS A 722 -18.44 9.30 20.21
N ALA A 723 -19.30 8.29 20.30
CA ALA A 723 -19.41 7.40 21.47
C ALA A 723 -18.30 6.34 21.56
N ALA A 724 -17.54 6.12 20.49
CA ALA A 724 -16.45 5.15 20.46
C ALA A 724 -15.14 5.77 20.96
N GLU A 725 -14.34 4.99 21.68
CA GLU A 725 -12.98 5.37 22.03
C GLU A 725 -12.11 5.20 20.80
N THR A 726 -11.36 6.24 20.40
CA THR A 726 -10.51 6.23 19.21
C THR A 726 -9.08 6.61 19.56
N TYR A 727 -8.14 5.96 18.93
CA TYR A 727 -6.72 6.27 18.99
C TYR A 727 -6.06 6.05 17.62
N GLY A 728 -5.26 6.98 17.16
CA GLY A 728 -4.55 6.84 15.89
C GLY A 728 -3.82 8.10 15.47
N VAL A 729 -3.26 8.05 14.27
CA VAL A 729 -2.51 9.14 13.65
C VAL A 729 -3.08 9.46 12.27
N THR A 730 -3.07 10.75 11.91
CA THR A 730 -3.46 11.23 10.60
C THR A 730 -2.26 11.87 9.93
N MET A 731 -1.91 11.35 8.77
CA MET A 731 -0.93 11.93 7.85
C MET A 731 -1.68 12.76 6.81
N LEU A 732 -1.15 13.93 6.52
CA LEU A 732 -1.63 14.88 5.54
C LEU A 732 -0.64 14.90 4.39
N THR A 733 -1.10 14.86 3.17
CA THR A 733 -0.23 14.90 1.98
C THR A 733 -0.87 15.72 0.87
N SER A 734 -0.05 16.36 0.06
CA SER A 734 -0.45 17.06 -1.16
C SER A 734 0.61 16.86 -2.23
N SER A 735 0.18 16.70 -3.48
CA SER A 735 1.07 16.76 -4.64
C SER A 735 1.36 18.22 -4.98
N MET A 736 2.60 18.51 -5.35
CA MET A 736 3.06 19.83 -5.76
C MET A 736 3.87 19.70 -7.03
N GLU A 737 3.57 20.56 -7.99
CA GLU A 737 4.32 20.62 -9.24
C GLU A 737 5.77 21.07 -8.98
N VAL A 738 6.72 20.39 -9.62
CA VAL A 738 8.13 20.74 -9.56
C VAL A 738 8.51 21.51 -10.81
N ASN A 739 8.91 22.77 -10.62
CA ASN A 739 9.53 23.53 -11.69
C ASN A 739 11.01 23.11 -11.81
N ALA A 740 11.27 22.22 -12.73
CA ALA A 740 12.62 21.69 -13.01
C ALA A 740 13.28 22.39 -14.21
N SER A 741 12.92 23.63 -14.51
CA SER A 741 13.43 24.37 -15.67
C SER A 741 14.13 25.67 -15.28
N ARG A 742 15.26 25.96 -15.95
CA ARG A 742 16.00 27.22 -15.84
C ARG A 742 16.48 27.63 -17.24
N ASP A 743 16.22 28.86 -17.68
CA ASP A 743 16.65 29.40 -18.98
C ASP A 743 16.30 28.51 -20.19
N ARG A 744 15.17 27.82 -20.18
CA ARG A 744 14.70 26.82 -21.15
C ARG A 744 15.43 25.46 -21.10
N SER A 745 16.31 25.23 -20.15
CA SER A 745 16.89 23.93 -19.90
C SER A 745 16.05 23.20 -18.85
N LEU A 746 15.67 21.96 -19.14
CA LEU A 746 14.94 21.06 -18.25
C LEU A 746 15.95 20.20 -17.46
N TYR A 747 15.71 19.96 -16.18
CA TYR A 747 16.51 19.11 -15.31
C TYR A 747 15.72 17.90 -14.85
N ARG A 748 16.16 16.69 -15.18
CA ARG A 748 15.42 15.46 -14.87
C ARG A 748 16.31 14.28 -14.57
N SER A 749 15.79 13.28 -13.83
CA SER A 749 16.48 12.02 -13.61
C SER A 749 16.57 11.21 -14.91
N VAL A 750 17.74 10.67 -15.19
CA VAL A 750 17.94 9.72 -16.29
C VAL A 750 17.26 8.37 -16.01
N LEU A 751 16.99 8.06 -14.74
CA LEU A 751 16.30 6.83 -14.32
C LEU A 751 14.79 6.82 -14.60
N MET A 752 14.24 7.90 -15.16
CA MET A 752 12.88 7.89 -15.72
C MET A 752 12.70 6.78 -16.76
N LYS A 753 13.77 6.42 -17.44
CA LYS A 753 13.84 5.25 -18.31
C LYS A 753 14.86 4.28 -17.71
N GLU A 754 14.44 3.04 -17.51
CA GLU A 754 15.30 2.02 -16.96
C GLU A 754 16.57 1.86 -17.80
N PRO A 755 17.77 1.90 -17.19
CA PRO A 755 19.01 1.73 -17.92
C PRO A 755 19.15 0.30 -18.41
N LYS A 756 19.73 0.11 -19.59
CA LYS A 756 20.01 -1.21 -20.11
C LYS A 756 21.23 -1.80 -19.40
N VAL A 757 21.06 -2.97 -18.81
CA VAL A 757 22.15 -3.72 -18.18
C VAL A 757 23.00 -4.39 -19.26
N VAL A 758 24.24 -3.93 -19.43
CA VAL A 758 25.21 -4.54 -20.37
C VAL A 758 25.94 -5.69 -19.71
N SER A 759 26.31 -5.57 -18.44
CA SER A 759 26.95 -6.62 -17.63
C SER A 759 26.81 -6.32 -16.14
N GLY A 760 26.78 -7.33 -15.31
CA GLY A 760 26.65 -7.23 -13.85
C GLY A 760 25.21 -7.44 -13.40
N SER A 761 24.95 -7.21 -12.11
CA SER A 761 23.62 -7.31 -11.50
C SER A 761 23.17 -5.95 -11.01
N TYR A 762 22.00 -5.50 -11.46
CA TYR A 762 21.41 -4.21 -11.15
C TYR A 762 19.97 -4.38 -10.70
N ASP A 763 19.59 -3.68 -9.64
CA ASP A 763 18.22 -3.56 -9.16
C ASP A 763 17.72 -2.14 -9.47
N SER A 764 16.81 -2.03 -10.43
CA SER A 764 16.26 -0.75 -10.89
C SER A 764 15.35 -0.10 -9.86
N ALA A 765 14.66 -0.88 -9.02
CA ALA A 765 13.73 -0.37 -8.01
C ALA A 765 14.41 0.50 -6.96
N VAL A 766 15.65 0.16 -6.64
CA VAL A 766 16.45 0.85 -5.62
C VAL A 766 17.71 1.50 -6.18
N ASN A 767 17.91 1.50 -7.48
CA ASN A 767 19.11 2.01 -8.17
C ASN A 767 20.40 1.47 -7.51
N SER A 768 20.50 0.15 -7.37
CA SER A 768 21.64 -0.46 -6.71
C SER A 768 22.33 -1.52 -7.57
N MET A 769 23.62 -1.73 -7.31
CA MET A 769 24.34 -2.87 -7.84
C MET A 769 24.44 -3.97 -6.77
N ALA A 770 24.10 -5.19 -7.16
CA ALA A 770 24.25 -6.37 -6.33
C ALA A 770 25.57 -7.10 -6.63
N GLY A 771 26.31 -7.39 -5.58
CA GLY A 771 27.54 -8.16 -5.69
C GLY A 771 28.81 -7.34 -5.99
N MET A 772 29.88 -8.06 -6.32
CA MET A 772 31.23 -7.49 -6.48
C MET A 772 31.72 -7.40 -7.92
N GLU A 773 30.96 -7.98 -8.86
CA GLU A 773 31.34 -7.93 -10.27
C GLU A 773 31.07 -6.53 -10.83
N PRO A 774 31.94 -6.00 -11.70
CA PRO A 774 31.68 -4.70 -12.29
C PRO A 774 30.36 -4.64 -13.01
N LEU A 775 29.54 -3.63 -12.66
CA LEU A 775 28.26 -3.35 -13.32
C LEU A 775 28.49 -2.38 -14.47
N THR A 776 27.94 -2.67 -15.64
CA THR A 776 27.95 -1.75 -16.78
C THR A 776 26.53 -1.48 -17.20
N LEU A 777 26.11 -0.21 -17.13
CA LEU A 777 24.81 0.30 -17.51
C LEU A 777 24.92 1.21 -18.74
N GLU A 778 23.92 1.16 -19.58
CA GLU A 778 23.72 2.06 -20.70
C GLU A 778 22.52 2.94 -20.41
N TYR A 779 22.77 4.22 -20.11
CA TYR A 779 21.75 5.21 -19.82
C TYR A 779 21.33 5.93 -21.10
N GLN A 780 20.03 6.09 -21.30
CA GLN A 780 19.47 6.93 -22.35
C GLN A 780 19.15 8.30 -21.77
N LEU A 781 19.93 9.32 -22.15
CA LEU A 781 19.77 10.68 -21.61
C LEU A 781 18.54 11.42 -22.19
N GLY A 782 17.97 10.89 -23.25
CA GLY A 782 16.80 11.42 -23.96
C GLY A 782 17.13 11.82 -25.39
N GLU A 783 16.32 11.36 -26.35
CA GLU A 783 16.40 11.75 -27.76
C GLU A 783 15.71 13.11 -28.01
N ASP A 784 14.82 13.47 -27.10
CA ASP A 784 13.98 14.67 -27.07
C ASP A 784 14.73 15.93 -26.59
N ILE A 785 15.92 15.77 -26.00
CA ILE A 785 16.68 16.88 -25.44
C ILE A 785 18.07 17.04 -26.09
N ASP A 786 18.52 18.30 -26.22
CA ASP A 786 19.90 18.64 -26.46
C ASP A 786 20.62 18.75 -25.11
N VAL A 787 21.43 17.74 -24.78
CA VAL A 787 22.12 17.63 -23.50
C VAL A 787 23.06 18.80 -23.30
N GLU A 788 22.94 19.51 -22.17
CA GLU A 788 23.82 20.61 -21.75
C GLU A 788 24.73 20.22 -20.61
N SER A 789 24.23 19.46 -19.65
CA SER A 789 25.02 18.96 -18.50
C SER A 789 24.49 17.63 -17.97
N LEU A 790 25.33 16.94 -17.19
CA LEU A 790 25.01 15.72 -16.47
C LEU A 790 25.61 15.78 -15.05
N THR A 791 24.77 15.53 -14.06
CA THR A 791 25.17 15.53 -12.66
C THR A 791 24.90 14.15 -12.04
N PHE A 792 25.84 13.65 -11.23
CA PHE A 792 25.63 12.43 -10.44
C PHE A 792 25.36 12.81 -8.98
N GLU A 793 24.15 12.64 -8.52
CA GLU A 793 23.74 12.95 -7.16
C GLU A 793 23.98 11.74 -6.23
N SER A 794 24.86 11.90 -5.26
CA SER A 794 25.15 10.87 -4.27
C SER A 794 24.25 11.00 -3.04
N VAL A 795 23.91 9.87 -2.41
CA VAL A 795 23.18 9.81 -1.15
C VAL A 795 24.00 10.47 -0.02
N ASN A 796 23.34 11.20 0.87
CA ASN A 796 24.00 11.81 2.02
C ASN A 796 24.51 10.74 3.02
N GLU A 797 25.74 10.88 3.51
CA GLU A 797 26.36 9.92 4.42
C GLU A 797 25.55 9.68 5.71
N GLU A 798 24.78 10.67 6.15
CA GLU A 798 23.92 10.55 7.33
C GLU A 798 22.90 9.42 7.26
N PHE A 799 22.37 9.13 6.07
CA PHE A 799 21.42 8.02 5.89
C PHE A 799 22.11 6.66 5.95
N LEU A 800 23.35 6.60 5.55
CA LEU A 800 24.15 5.38 5.53
C LEU A 800 24.68 5.00 6.90
N GLU A 801 25.03 6.01 7.73
CA GLU A 801 25.47 5.78 9.10
C GLU A 801 24.32 5.42 10.06
N ALA A 802 23.11 5.90 9.78
CA ALA A 802 21.94 5.72 10.64
C ALA A 802 21.44 4.26 10.64
N ASP A 803 21.68 3.53 9.57
CA ASP A 803 21.11 2.19 9.39
C ASP A 803 22.19 1.08 9.47
N ARG A 804 22.53 0.68 10.69
CA ARG A 804 23.42 -0.46 10.92
C ARG A 804 22.82 -1.81 10.51
N ASN A 805 21.55 -1.85 10.15
CA ASN A 805 20.81 -3.04 9.72
C ASN A 805 20.39 -2.97 8.25
N SER A 806 20.72 -1.90 7.53
CA SER A 806 20.44 -1.75 6.10
C SER A 806 21.24 -2.77 5.30
N PHE A 807 20.58 -3.36 4.32
CA PHE A 807 21.21 -4.21 3.32
C PHE A 807 21.82 -3.40 2.16
N THR A 808 21.72 -2.08 2.21
CA THR A 808 22.18 -1.17 1.15
C THR A 808 23.23 -0.20 1.71
N ASP A 809 24.41 -0.22 1.14
CA ASP A 809 25.49 0.75 1.44
C ASP A 809 25.61 1.74 0.26
N ALA A 810 26.20 2.93 0.48
CA ALA A 810 26.58 3.79 -0.64
C ALA A 810 27.61 3.11 -1.51
N PHE A 811 27.48 3.34 -2.81
CA PHE A 811 28.52 2.90 -3.74
C PHE A 811 29.84 3.63 -3.41
N THR A 812 30.86 2.85 -3.12
CA THR A 812 32.25 3.31 -3.02
C THR A 812 33.05 2.58 -4.09
N GLY A 813 33.77 3.34 -4.93
CA GLY A 813 34.50 2.73 -6.00
C GLY A 813 34.81 3.69 -7.14
N SER A 814 35.13 3.11 -8.26
CA SER A 814 35.55 3.85 -9.45
C SER A 814 34.44 3.81 -10.49
N ILE A 815 34.16 4.94 -11.09
CA ILE A 815 33.18 5.13 -12.17
C ILE A 815 33.93 5.39 -13.47
N TYR A 816 33.59 4.65 -14.52
CA TYR A 816 34.23 4.77 -15.83
C TYR A 816 33.18 5.05 -16.89
N PHE A 817 33.50 5.96 -17.81
CA PHE A 817 32.68 6.21 -19.00
C PHE A 817 33.31 5.57 -20.23
N TYR A 818 32.46 5.01 -21.07
CA TYR A 818 32.90 4.47 -22.35
C TYR A 818 33.11 5.60 -23.35
N ASN A 819 34.38 5.73 -23.82
CA ASN A 819 34.76 6.74 -24.78
C ASN A 819 34.57 6.18 -26.19
N TYR A 820 33.57 6.67 -26.92
CA TYR A 820 33.25 6.22 -28.28
C TYR A 820 34.33 6.56 -29.30
N GLY A 821 35.17 7.55 -29.03
CA GLY A 821 36.28 7.93 -29.91
C GLY A 821 37.47 6.98 -29.80
N THR A 822 37.80 6.50 -28.61
CA THR A 822 38.93 5.61 -28.32
C THR A 822 38.58 4.14 -28.22
N GLY A 823 37.27 3.83 -27.97
CA GLY A 823 36.81 2.47 -27.74
C GLY A 823 37.20 1.91 -26.39
N ASN A 824 37.58 2.72 -25.42
CA ASN A 824 38.01 2.33 -24.08
C ASN A 824 37.17 2.99 -23.00
N PHE A 825 37.27 2.48 -21.77
CA PHE A 825 36.67 3.09 -20.59
C PHE A 825 37.68 4.04 -19.94
N ASP A 826 37.27 5.29 -19.76
CA ASP A 826 38.07 6.31 -19.07
C ASP A 826 37.56 6.50 -17.64
N LEU A 827 38.46 6.61 -16.66
CA LEU A 827 38.11 6.85 -15.25
C LEU A 827 37.58 8.28 -15.10
N MET A 828 36.46 8.41 -14.41
CA MET A 828 35.84 9.69 -14.12
C MET A 828 35.89 10.01 -12.64
N GLU A 829 36.26 11.24 -12.29
CA GLU A 829 36.19 11.74 -10.93
C GLU A 829 34.89 12.54 -10.79
N LEU A 830 33.84 11.92 -10.21
CA LEU A 830 32.46 12.43 -10.19
C LEU A 830 32.01 12.99 -8.82
N GLU A 831 32.91 13.13 -7.83
CA GLU A 831 32.51 13.64 -6.51
C GLU A 831 31.93 15.07 -6.64
N GLY A 832 30.56 15.12 -6.70
CA GLY A 832 29.81 16.36 -6.70
C GLY A 832 30.00 17.25 -7.93
N GLN A 833 30.47 16.69 -9.05
CA GLN A 833 30.70 17.43 -10.30
C GLN A 833 29.55 17.30 -11.27
N THR A 834 29.15 18.47 -11.78
CA THR A 834 28.35 18.58 -13.01
C THR A 834 29.31 18.59 -14.20
N LEU A 835 29.12 17.65 -15.14
CA LEU A 835 29.88 17.58 -16.38
C LEU A 835 29.13 18.38 -17.45
N ASP A 836 29.80 19.29 -18.10
CA ASP A 836 29.21 20.05 -19.22
C ASP A 836 29.24 19.23 -20.55
N VAL A 837 28.51 19.69 -21.53
CA VAL A 837 28.39 19.01 -22.83
C VAL A 837 29.76 18.81 -23.54
N GLU A 838 30.72 19.72 -23.38
CA GLU A 838 32.04 19.59 -23.98
C GLU A 838 32.84 18.43 -23.36
N GLU A 839 32.71 18.25 -22.03
CA GLU A 839 33.29 17.13 -21.28
C GLU A 839 32.60 15.82 -21.60
N LEU A 840 31.27 15.82 -21.79
CA LEU A 840 30.47 14.64 -22.13
C LEU A 840 30.62 14.17 -23.58
N ARG A 841 30.93 15.05 -24.50
CA ARG A 841 30.96 14.78 -25.96
C ARG A 841 31.71 13.51 -26.38
N PRO A 842 32.86 13.14 -25.80
CA PRO A 842 33.57 11.90 -26.14
C PRO A 842 32.80 10.62 -25.70
N TYR A 843 31.93 10.73 -24.73
CA TYR A 843 31.24 9.64 -24.04
C TYR A 843 29.79 9.46 -24.47
N LEU A 844 29.24 10.40 -25.25
CA LEU A 844 27.88 10.30 -25.78
C LEU A 844 27.90 9.62 -27.17
N SER A 845 26.99 8.65 -27.32
CA SER A 845 26.66 8.11 -28.61
C SER A 845 25.89 9.13 -29.46
N PRO A 846 25.76 8.92 -30.79
CA PRO A 846 24.91 9.75 -31.62
C PRO A 846 23.42 9.84 -31.18
N GLY A 847 22.94 8.86 -30.41
CA GLY A 847 21.58 8.81 -29.86
C GLY A 847 21.50 9.24 -28.38
N ASN A 848 22.41 10.10 -27.91
CA ASN A 848 22.48 10.54 -26.49
C ASN A 848 22.52 9.39 -25.46
N THR A 849 23.20 8.28 -25.79
CA THR A 849 23.40 7.19 -24.86
C THR A 849 24.75 7.32 -24.16
N LEU A 850 24.78 7.14 -22.85
CA LEU A 850 25.96 7.13 -22.00
C LEU A 850 26.16 5.73 -21.42
N THR A 851 27.34 5.11 -21.67
CA THR A 851 27.69 3.81 -21.08
C THR A 851 28.61 4.02 -19.89
N VAL A 852 28.14 3.62 -18.71
CA VAL A 852 28.83 3.78 -17.44
C VAL A 852 29.18 2.43 -16.85
N ARG A 853 30.41 2.29 -16.36
CA ARG A 853 30.86 1.10 -15.62
C ARG A 853 31.20 1.48 -14.19
N TYR A 854 30.55 0.81 -13.26
CA TYR A 854 30.78 0.90 -11.82
C TYR A 854 31.67 -0.25 -11.37
N VAL A 855 32.76 0.07 -10.67
CA VAL A 855 33.71 -0.91 -10.14
C VAL A 855 33.87 -0.66 -8.66
N TYR A 856 33.38 -1.58 -7.85
CA TYR A 856 33.46 -1.51 -6.40
C TYR A 856 34.91 -1.75 -5.91
N ASP A 857 35.38 -0.95 -5.00
CA ASP A 857 36.74 -1.01 -4.44
C ASP A 857 36.81 -1.50 -2.98
N GLY A 858 35.63 -1.82 -2.39
CA GLY A 858 35.53 -2.25 -1.01
C GLY A 858 35.84 -3.73 -0.78
N ILE A 859 35.88 -4.12 0.50
CA ILE A 859 36.00 -5.51 0.92
C ILE A 859 34.58 -6.10 0.95
N ALA A 860 34.43 -7.30 0.36
CA ALA A 860 33.16 -8.01 0.24
C ALA A 860 32.21 -7.85 1.42
N GLY A 861 31.12 -7.12 1.21
CA GLY A 861 29.89 -7.17 1.99
C GLY A 861 28.84 -7.96 1.24
N TYR A 862 27.78 -8.36 1.93
CA TYR A 862 26.57 -8.96 1.32
C TYR A 862 25.52 -7.89 0.98
N ASN A 863 25.91 -6.61 1.04
CA ASN A 863 24.98 -5.49 0.89
C ASN A 863 24.94 -5.05 -0.58
N ASP A 864 23.76 -4.62 -1.01
CA ASP A 864 23.61 -3.94 -2.28
C ASP A 864 24.21 -2.53 -2.18
N LEU A 865 24.77 -2.04 -3.27
CA LEU A 865 25.45 -0.74 -3.30
C LEU A 865 24.59 0.28 -4.03
N GLN A 866 24.11 1.28 -3.31
CA GLN A 866 23.34 2.39 -3.85
C GLN A 866 24.19 3.21 -4.81
N LEU A 867 23.81 3.24 -6.08
CA LEU A 867 24.51 4.03 -7.08
C LEU A 867 24.12 5.51 -6.99
N PRO A 868 25.02 6.43 -7.36
CA PRO A 868 24.65 7.83 -7.51
C PRO A 868 23.61 7.99 -8.62
N MET A 869 22.66 8.91 -8.42
CA MET A 869 21.57 9.16 -9.37
C MET A 869 22.04 10.09 -10.50
N PRO A 870 22.00 9.65 -11.75
CA PRO A 870 22.35 10.53 -12.88
C PRO A 870 21.16 11.46 -13.21
N MET A 871 21.43 12.76 -13.22
CA MET A 871 20.50 13.83 -13.56
C MET A 871 21.00 14.55 -14.81
N VAL A 872 20.14 14.77 -15.80
CA VAL A 872 20.50 15.44 -17.05
C VAL A 872 19.81 16.78 -17.14
N ALA A 873 20.57 17.83 -17.52
CA ALA A 873 20.01 19.09 -17.96
C ALA A 873 20.16 19.21 -19.48
N GLY A 874 19.11 19.74 -20.13
CA GLY A 874 19.12 19.92 -21.59
C GLY A 874 17.90 20.69 -22.08
N ARG A 875 17.96 21.17 -23.31
CA ARG A 875 16.85 21.86 -23.97
C ARG A 875 16.03 20.88 -24.77
N GLU A 876 14.73 21.05 -24.72
CA GLU A 876 13.83 20.33 -25.62
C GLU A 876 14.16 20.68 -27.08
N ARG A 877 14.19 19.66 -27.93
CA ARG A 877 14.51 19.80 -29.37
C ARG A 877 13.36 20.33 -30.18
#